data_ce988689c56c0b4a323bb169441f82e5
#
_entry.id   ce988689c56c0b4a323bb169441f82e5
#
_cell.length_a   1.000
_cell.length_b   1.000
_cell.length_c   1.000
_cell.angle_alpha   90.00
_cell.angle_beta   90.00
_cell.angle_gamma   90.00
#
_symmetry.space_group_name_H-M   'P 1'
#
loop_
_entity.id
_entity.type
_entity.pdbx_description
1 polymer ?
#
loop_
_entity_poly.entity_id
_entity_poly.type
_entity_poly.pdbx_seq_one_letter_code
_entity_poly.pdbx_strand_id
1 'polypeptide(L)'
;MMGREHHTEYSGHDLPVKMRGPGGQSVRLQWQQHHKLSGLERTGTGAEGFRYDRHGNLLAWTDGNGVVWTMEYGPFDLPVARTDGEGHRWQYRYDKDTLQLTEVINPQGESYLYVLDNCGRVTEEHDWGGVVWRYRYDADGLCTARVNGLEETILYSRDAAGRLAEVITPEGKTQYAYDKSGRLTGIFSPDGTSQRTGYDERGRVNVTTQGRRAIEYHYPDEHTVIRCILPPEDERDRHPGESLLKTTYRYNAAGELAEVILPEDETLTFSRDEAGREVLRHSNRGFACEQGWNAAGQLTSQRAGLFPAEATWGGLLPSLVREYRYDSAGNVSAVTSREDYGRETRREYRLDRNGQVTAVTASGTGLGYGEGDESYGYDSCGYLKAQSAGWHRISEETDQYAGGHRLKQAGNTQYDYDAAGRMVSRTRHRDGYRPETERFRWDSRDQLTGYCSAQGEQWEYRHDASGRRTEKRCDRKKIRFTYLWDGDSIAEIREYRDDKLYSVRHLVFNGFELISQQFSRVRQAHPSVAPQWVTRTNHAVSDLTGRPLMLFNSEGKTVWRPGQTSLWGLALSLPADTGYPDPRGELDPEADPGLLYAGQWQDAESGLCYNRFRYYEPETGMYLVSDPLGLLGGEQTYRYVPNPCGWVDPLGLAASSKISSLMDYIGDGRRVSGHTGFLDGVRLSRSQINNIAKEMEKLGIKVIRKADKYLPPNARAAFDYGLRNIYLRKNATLYEVYHEVIHAKQFAKIGREAYEALGRLSREEHVLNEILKSKNLFNEAEIAHAIKYVEGLREKFMMGLIN
;
A
#
# COMPACT_ATOMS: atom_id res chain seq x y z
N MET A 1 -29.03 -5.19 -1.62
CA MET A 1 -28.71 -4.03 -0.76
C MET A 1 -28.74 -4.52 0.67
N MET A 2 -27.66 -4.28 1.45
CA MET A 2 -27.52 -4.79 2.83
C MET A 2 -28.29 -3.94 3.87
N GLY A 3 -29.22 -3.07 3.46
CA GLY A 3 -29.98 -2.20 4.37
C GLY A 3 -29.16 -1.13 5.09
N ARG A 4 -27.94 -0.81 4.59
CA ARG A 4 -27.10 0.24 5.17
C ARG A 4 -27.64 1.61 4.79
N GLU A 5 -28.09 2.37 5.78
CA GLU A 5 -28.67 3.69 5.56
C GLU A 5 -27.68 4.79 5.96
N HIS A 6 -27.58 5.80 5.12
CA HIS A 6 -26.85 7.03 5.40
C HIS A 6 -27.81 8.20 5.44
N HIS A 7 -27.78 8.97 6.51
CA HIS A 7 -28.60 10.17 6.68
C HIS A 7 -27.75 11.42 6.62
N THR A 8 -28.17 12.40 5.83
CA THR A 8 -27.48 13.69 5.73
C THR A 8 -28.49 14.81 6.03
N GLU A 9 -28.16 15.64 7.02
CA GLU A 9 -28.89 16.86 7.35
C GLU A 9 -28.22 18.04 6.64
N TYR A 10 -28.99 18.92 6.04
CA TYR A 10 -28.48 20.09 5.30
C TYR A 10 -28.87 21.40 5.99
N SER A 11 -28.03 22.42 5.79
CA SER A 11 -28.36 23.81 6.15
C SER A 11 -29.42 24.41 5.21
N GLY A 12 -29.92 25.61 5.52
CA GLY A 12 -30.76 26.36 4.60
C GLY A 12 -30.09 26.79 3.28
N HIS A 13 -28.81 26.55 3.13
CA HIS A 13 -28.02 26.79 1.91
C HIS A 13 -27.60 25.49 1.21
N ASP A 14 -28.31 24.38 1.47
CA ASP A 14 -28.04 23.04 0.90
C ASP A 14 -26.64 22.48 1.17
N LEU A 15 -25.97 22.96 2.23
CA LEU A 15 -24.70 22.42 2.68
C LEU A 15 -24.91 21.33 3.73
N PRO A 16 -24.22 20.17 3.67
CA PRO A 16 -24.32 19.13 4.67
C PRO A 16 -23.79 19.64 6.01
N VAL A 17 -24.60 19.58 7.07
CA VAL A 17 -24.19 19.99 8.42
C VAL A 17 -24.01 18.82 9.36
N LYS A 18 -24.65 17.69 9.04
CA LYS A 18 -24.47 16.46 9.78
C LYS A 18 -24.70 15.25 8.89
N MET A 19 -23.81 14.31 8.98
CA MET A 19 -23.90 13.02 8.29
C MET A 19 -23.88 11.91 9.32
N ARG A 20 -24.77 10.92 9.16
CA ARG A 20 -24.80 9.72 9.99
C ARG A 20 -24.70 8.50 9.08
N GLY A 21 -23.77 7.59 9.41
CA GLY A 21 -23.63 6.31 8.73
C GLY A 21 -24.23 5.17 9.53
N PRO A 22 -24.34 3.98 8.93
CA PRO A 22 -24.70 2.77 9.63
C PRO A 22 -23.65 2.48 10.72
N GLY A 23 -24.06 1.93 11.87
CA GLY A 23 -23.14 1.65 12.98
C GLY A 23 -22.82 2.86 13.87
N GLY A 24 -23.63 3.93 13.83
CA GLY A 24 -23.57 5.05 14.76
C GLY A 24 -22.47 6.11 14.45
N GLN A 25 -21.79 5.99 13.35
CA GLN A 25 -20.83 7.01 12.90
C GLN A 25 -21.54 8.31 12.59
N SER A 26 -21.02 9.43 13.07
CA SER A 26 -21.53 10.73 12.67
C SER A 26 -20.42 11.74 12.45
N VAL A 27 -20.65 12.63 11.49
CA VAL A 27 -19.77 13.75 11.15
C VAL A 27 -20.60 15.02 11.22
N ARG A 28 -20.14 16.02 11.96
CA ARG A 28 -20.69 17.36 11.97
C ARG A 28 -19.79 18.29 11.19
N LEU A 29 -20.37 19.13 10.35
CA LEU A 29 -19.68 20.03 9.44
C LEU A 29 -20.11 21.46 9.78
N GLN A 30 -19.14 22.35 9.94
CA GLN A 30 -19.36 23.78 10.14
C GLN A 30 -18.86 24.54 8.91
N TRP A 31 -19.67 25.48 8.43
CA TRP A 31 -19.39 26.24 7.22
C TRP A 31 -19.31 27.72 7.54
N GLN A 32 -18.37 28.41 6.93
CA GLN A 32 -18.26 29.86 6.95
C GLN A 32 -18.78 30.49 5.66
N GLN A 33 -18.69 31.83 5.55
CA GLN A 33 -19.05 32.52 4.32
C GLN A 33 -18.35 31.90 3.09
N HIS A 34 -19.04 31.98 1.94
CA HIS A 34 -18.58 31.37 0.66
C HIS A 34 -18.45 29.84 0.66
N HIS A 35 -19.23 29.15 1.49
CA HIS A 35 -19.33 27.69 1.52
C HIS A 35 -17.98 26.97 1.79
N LYS A 36 -17.09 27.61 2.56
CA LYS A 36 -15.85 26.98 3.00
C LYS A 36 -16.04 26.24 4.32
N LEU A 37 -15.51 25.02 4.39
CA LEU A 37 -15.57 24.22 5.63
C LEU A 37 -14.69 24.87 6.70
N SER A 38 -15.28 25.30 7.82
CA SER A 38 -14.54 25.91 8.92
C SER A 38 -14.29 24.98 10.09
N GLY A 39 -15.06 23.91 10.20
CA GLY A 39 -14.90 22.90 11.24
C GLY A 39 -15.46 21.54 10.83
N LEU A 40 -14.85 20.51 11.38
CA LEU A 40 -15.23 19.12 11.19
C LEU A 40 -15.12 18.39 12.52
N GLU A 41 -16.18 17.71 12.94
CA GLU A 41 -16.19 16.89 14.15
C GLU A 41 -16.69 15.49 13.80
N ARG A 42 -15.87 14.48 14.02
CA ARG A 42 -16.24 13.07 13.86
C ARG A 42 -16.50 12.45 15.22
N THR A 43 -17.47 11.54 15.30
CA THR A 43 -17.72 10.80 16.55
C THR A 43 -16.44 10.08 17.00
N GLY A 44 -16.01 10.35 18.24
CA GLY A 44 -14.85 9.67 18.84
C GLY A 44 -13.50 10.29 18.52
N THR A 45 -13.43 11.41 17.77
CA THR A 45 -12.22 12.20 17.56
C THR A 45 -12.42 13.63 18.03
N GLY A 46 -11.33 14.40 18.14
CA GLY A 46 -11.38 15.85 18.40
C GLY A 46 -11.92 16.61 17.18
N ALA A 47 -12.30 17.86 17.43
CA ALA A 47 -12.74 18.76 16.37
C ALA A 47 -11.55 19.27 15.55
N GLU A 48 -11.69 19.25 14.24
CA GLU A 48 -10.74 19.83 13.30
C GLU A 48 -11.20 21.23 12.87
N GLY A 49 -10.28 22.15 12.67
CA GLY A 49 -10.55 23.52 12.27
C GLY A 49 -9.83 23.93 11.00
N PHE A 50 -10.48 24.77 10.17
CA PHE A 50 -9.93 25.25 8.91
C PHE A 50 -10.03 26.76 8.81
N ARG A 51 -8.96 27.41 8.40
CA ARG A 51 -8.89 28.85 8.20
C ARG A 51 -8.44 29.17 6.80
N TYR A 52 -9.10 30.14 6.17
CA TYR A 52 -8.85 30.53 4.77
C TYR A 52 -8.52 32.02 4.67
N ASP A 53 -7.82 32.39 3.61
CA ASP A 53 -7.66 33.79 3.20
C ASP A 53 -8.93 34.31 2.47
N ARG A 54 -8.88 35.57 2.05
CA ARG A 54 -9.96 36.23 1.29
C ARG A 54 -10.21 35.61 -0.09
N HIS A 55 -9.21 34.91 -0.66
CA HIS A 55 -9.31 34.24 -1.97
C HIS A 55 -9.83 32.81 -1.83
N GLY A 56 -9.93 32.31 -0.60
CA GLY A 56 -10.41 30.96 -0.29
C GLY A 56 -9.30 29.91 -0.21
N ASN A 57 -8.05 30.30 -0.14
CA ASN A 57 -6.91 29.42 0.04
C ASN A 57 -6.79 29.01 1.52
N LEU A 58 -6.52 27.76 1.80
CA LEU A 58 -6.38 27.22 3.16
C LEU A 58 -5.09 27.74 3.82
N LEU A 59 -5.23 28.66 4.80
CA LEU A 59 -4.10 29.22 5.54
C LEU A 59 -3.67 28.35 6.71
N ALA A 60 -4.60 27.63 7.32
CA ALA A 60 -4.30 26.77 8.46
C ALA A 60 -5.31 25.65 8.60
N TRP A 61 -4.83 24.50 8.99
CA TRP A 61 -5.59 23.36 9.46
C TRP A 61 -5.19 23.04 10.91
N THR A 62 -6.19 22.82 11.76
CA THR A 62 -5.99 22.39 13.14
C THR A 62 -6.55 20.97 13.25
N ASP A 63 -5.75 20.03 13.71
CA ASP A 63 -6.16 18.65 13.89
C ASP A 63 -6.96 18.42 15.18
N GLY A 64 -7.42 17.19 15.42
CA GLY A 64 -8.19 16.81 16.61
C GLY A 64 -7.43 16.95 17.94
N ASN A 65 -6.12 17.01 17.93
CA ASN A 65 -5.25 17.28 19.10
C ASN A 65 -4.98 18.77 19.30
N GLY A 66 -5.49 19.65 18.43
CA GLY A 66 -5.25 21.09 18.46
C GLY A 66 -3.92 21.49 17.83
N VAL A 67 -3.24 20.62 17.11
CA VAL A 67 -1.99 20.93 16.40
C VAL A 67 -2.32 21.69 15.11
N VAL A 68 -1.57 22.75 14.84
CA VAL A 68 -1.81 23.66 13.72
C VAL A 68 -0.74 23.47 12.64
N TRP A 69 -1.21 23.24 11.42
CA TRP A 69 -0.43 23.24 10.18
C TRP A 69 -0.76 24.50 9.40
N THR A 70 0.22 25.14 8.77
CA THR A 70 -0.01 26.38 8.02
C THR A 70 0.50 26.32 6.60
N MET A 71 -0.14 27.11 5.73
CA MET A 71 0.19 27.25 4.31
C MET A 71 0.37 28.72 3.97
N GLU A 72 1.31 29.01 3.08
CA GLU A 72 1.56 30.34 2.52
C GLU A 72 1.38 30.28 1.01
N TYR A 73 0.76 31.29 0.44
CA TYR A 73 0.48 31.36 -1.00
C TYR A 73 1.17 32.58 -1.62
N GLY A 74 1.66 32.37 -2.85
CA GLY A 74 2.23 33.40 -3.71
C GLY A 74 1.26 33.84 -4.79
N PRO A 75 1.81 34.49 -5.87
CA PRO A 75 1.03 34.81 -7.05
C PRO A 75 0.31 33.60 -7.64
N PHE A 76 -0.86 33.81 -8.24
CA PHE A 76 -1.71 32.79 -8.86
C PHE A 76 -2.24 31.73 -7.88
N ASP A 77 -2.31 32.07 -6.57
CA ASP A 77 -2.74 31.16 -5.52
C ASP A 77 -1.94 29.85 -5.44
N LEU A 78 -0.67 29.89 -5.88
CA LEU A 78 0.24 28.76 -5.76
C LEU A 78 0.80 28.67 -4.34
N PRO A 79 0.80 27.50 -3.70
CA PRO A 79 1.41 27.32 -2.38
C PRO A 79 2.93 27.50 -2.47
N VAL A 80 3.48 28.48 -1.73
CA VAL A 80 4.92 28.76 -1.72
C VAL A 80 5.62 28.25 -0.47
N ALA A 81 4.88 27.96 0.59
CA ALA A 81 5.41 27.28 1.76
C ALA A 81 4.34 26.56 2.57
N ARG A 82 4.78 25.55 3.30
CA ARG A 82 4.00 24.79 4.28
C ARG A 82 4.81 24.68 5.56
N THR A 83 4.16 24.87 6.71
CA THR A 83 4.78 24.61 8.02
C THR A 83 3.98 23.53 8.74
N ASP A 84 4.67 22.51 9.22
CA ASP A 84 4.08 21.37 9.91
C ASP A 84 3.80 21.65 11.40
N GLY A 85 3.26 20.66 12.12
CA GLY A 85 2.90 20.78 13.53
C GLY A 85 4.06 21.07 14.47
N GLU A 86 5.29 20.68 14.12
CA GLU A 86 6.53 20.95 14.87
C GLU A 86 7.18 22.28 14.46
N GLY A 87 6.66 22.97 13.44
CA GLY A 87 7.18 24.24 12.95
C GLY A 87 8.23 24.11 11.85
N HIS A 88 8.40 22.92 11.26
CA HIS A 88 9.32 22.71 10.16
C HIS A 88 8.72 23.23 8.86
N ARG A 89 9.51 24.03 8.12
CA ARG A 89 9.03 24.76 6.95
C ARG A 89 9.57 24.17 5.66
N TRP A 90 8.65 23.75 4.77
CA TRP A 90 8.87 23.34 3.38
C TRP A 90 8.57 24.51 2.45
N GLN A 91 9.32 24.69 1.36
CA GLN A 91 9.11 25.76 0.40
C GLN A 91 9.01 25.21 -1.02
N TYR A 92 8.23 25.90 -1.84
CA TYR A 92 7.94 25.50 -3.21
C TYR A 92 8.22 26.65 -4.17
N ARG A 93 8.90 26.39 -5.29
CA ARG A 93 9.16 27.37 -6.34
C ARG A 93 8.63 26.88 -7.66
N TYR A 94 8.16 27.80 -8.45
CA TYR A 94 7.49 27.52 -9.70
C TYR A 94 8.15 28.27 -10.85
N ASP A 95 8.11 27.69 -12.04
CA ASP A 95 8.44 28.36 -13.27
C ASP A 95 7.46 29.52 -13.53
N LYS A 96 7.96 30.68 -13.91
CA LYS A 96 7.15 31.91 -14.05
C LYS A 96 6.21 31.88 -15.24
N ASP A 97 6.58 31.14 -16.29
CA ASP A 97 5.84 31.14 -17.57
C ASP A 97 4.84 29.97 -17.61
N THR A 98 5.23 28.80 -17.09
CA THR A 98 4.40 27.58 -17.11
C THR A 98 3.62 27.35 -15.82
N LEU A 99 3.98 28.02 -14.73
CA LEU A 99 3.44 27.83 -13.35
C LEU A 99 3.63 26.40 -12.82
N GLN A 100 4.58 25.67 -13.37
CA GLN A 100 4.90 24.32 -12.92
C GLN A 100 5.94 24.33 -11.80
N LEU A 101 5.85 23.36 -10.89
CA LEU A 101 6.79 23.19 -9.79
C LEU A 101 8.19 22.86 -10.35
N THR A 102 9.19 23.68 -9.97
CA THR A 102 10.59 23.49 -10.38
C THR A 102 11.50 23.18 -9.22
N GLU A 103 11.14 23.55 -8.00
CA GLU A 103 11.97 23.29 -6.83
C GLU A 103 11.12 23.10 -5.58
N VAL A 104 11.49 22.11 -4.77
CA VAL A 104 11.03 21.97 -3.39
C VAL A 104 12.24 22.10 -2.48
N ILE A 105 12.13 22.92 -1.43
CA ILE A 105 13.19 23.12 -0.44
C ILE A 105 12.69 22.53 0.88
N ASN A 106 13.45 21.58 1.42
CA ASN A 106 13.13 20.94 2.68
C ASN A 106 13.50 21.82 3.89
N PRO A 107 13.09 21.47 5.13
CA PRO A 107 13.42 22.23 6.34
C PRO A 107 14.91 22.33 6.66
N GLN A 108 15.76 21.49 6.08
CA GLN A 108 17.22 21.55 6.22
C GLN A 108 17.90 22.44 5.17
N GLY A 109 17.11 22.97 4.21
CA GLY A 109 17.59 23.84 3.15
C GLY A 109 18.12 23.11 1.93
N GLU A 110 17.91 21.78 1.81
CA GLU A 110 18.23 21.01 0.62
C GLU A 110 17.13 21.17 -0.42
N SER A 111 17.51 21.13 -1.69
CA SER A 111 16.61 21.33 -2.83
C SER A 111 16.39 20.05 -3.63
N TYR A 112 15.14 19.79 -3.97
CA TYR A 112 14.74 18.84 -5.00
C TYR A 112 14.35 19.62 -6.25
N LEU A 113 15.00 19.35 -7.38
CA LEU A 113 14.90 20.20 -8.57
C LEU A 113 14.31 19.45 -9.76
N TYR A 114 13.48 20.13 -10.52
CA TYR A 114 13.00 19.70 -11.83
C TYR A 114 13.48 20.67 -12.91
N VAL A 115 14.18 20.14 -13.90
CA VAL A 115 14.50 20.89 -15.14
C VAL A 115 13.45 20.55 -16.17
N LEU A 116 12.82 21.59 -16.72
CA LEU A 116 11.71 21.45 -17.67
C LEU A 116 12.16 21.82 -19.09
N ASP A 117 11.62 21.16 -20.09
CA ASP A 117 11.73 21.61 -21.48
C ASP A 117 10.71 22.71 -21.80
N ASN A 118 10.78 23.26 -23.02
CA ASN A 118 9.85 24.32 -23.47
C ASN A 118 8.37 23.88 -23.54
N CYS A 119 8.08 22.57 -23.41
CA CYS A 119 6.73 22.03 -23.31
C CYS A 119 6.30 21.77 -21.87
N GLY A 120 7.14 22.09 -20.87
CA GLY A 120 6.90 21.87 -19.45
C GLY A 120 7.09 20.42 -19.01
N ARG A 121 7.79 19.57 -19.79
CA ARG A 121 8.08 18.20 -19.40
C ARG A 121 9.39 18.14 -18.63
N VAL A 122 9.46 17.29 -17.60
CA VAL A 122 10.67 17.11 -16.80
C VAL A 122 11.74 16.41 -17.63
N THR A 123 12.85 17.08 -17.93
CA THR A 123 14.02 16.52 -18.64
C THR A 123 15.10 16.06 -17.69
N GLU A 124 15.21 16.70 -16.51
CA GLU A 124 16.09 16.25 -15.43
C GLU A 124 15.36 16.40 -14.10
N GLU A 125 15.66 15.49 -13.20
CA GLU A 125 15.19 15.45 -11.83
C GLU A 125 16.39 15.26 -10.92
N HIS A 126 16.60 16.16 -9.97
CA HIS A 126 17.69 16.13 -9.01
C HIS A 126 17.09 15.89 -7.63
N ASP A 127 17.41 14.77 -7.00
CA ASP A 127 16.93 14.47 -5.65
C ASP A 127 17.62 15.34 -4.58
N TRP A 128 17.16 15.23 -3.35
CA TRP A 128 17.73 15.91 -2.19
C TRP A 128 19.25 15.75 -2.04
N GLY A 129 19.80 14.64 -2.49
CA GLY A 129 21.23 14.30 -2.40
C GLY A 129 22.02 14.58 -3.68
N GLY A 130 21.38 15.20 -4.66
CA GLY A 130 22.00 15.52 -5.95
C GLY A 130 22.13 14.32 -6.90
N VAL A 131 21.40 13.21 -6.66
CA VAL A 131 21.25 12.14 -7.67
C VAL A 131 20.43 12.68 -8.82
N VAL A 132 20.91 12.49 -10.04
CA VAL A 132 20.31 13.04 -11.26
C VAL A 132 19.67 11.93 -12.07
N TRP A 133 18.38 12.11 -12.36
CA TRP A 133 17.64 11.34 -13.36
C TRP A 133 17.44 12.19 -14.59
N ARG A 134 17.60 11.62 -15.80
CA ARG A 134 17.37 12.30 -17.09
C ARG A 134 16.32 11.57 -17.89
N TYR A 135 15.45 12.33 -18.55
CA TYR A 135 14.32 11.81 -19.32
C TYR A 135 14.37 12.33 -20.75
N ARG A 136 14.00 11.49 -21.72
CA ARG A 136 13.82 11.84 -23.11
C ARG A 136 12.42 11.51 -23.57
N TYR A 137 11.89 12.31 -24.44
CA TYR A 137 10.52 12.19 -24.93
C TYR A 137 10.49 12.18 -26.45
N ASP A 138 9.46 11.52 -27.02
CA ASP A 138 9.14 11.62 -28.43
C ASP A 138 8.30 12.88 -28.74
N ALA A 139 7.91 13.03 -30.02
CA ALA A 139 7.09 14.15 -30.47
C ALA A 139 5.68 14.16 -29.88
N ASP A 140 5.17 13.00 -29.46
CA ASP A 140 3.86 12.84 -28.82
C ASP A 140 3.92 13.07 -27.29
N GLY A 141 5.12 13.37 -26.75
CA GLY A 141 5.33 13.63 -25.32
C GLY A 141 5.45 12.37 -24.46
N LEU A 142 5.62 11.21 -25.07
CA LEU A 142 5.80 9.96 -24.34
C LEU A 142 7.28 9.74 -24.02
N CYS A 143 7.58 9.35 -22.78
CA CYS A 143 8.96 9.06 -22.36
C CYS A 143 9.53 7.89 -23.17
N THR A 144 10.70 8.11 -23.80
CA THR A 144 11.43 7.12 -24.61
C THR A 144 12.69 6.64 -23.94
N ALA A 145 13.24 7.39 -22.98
CA ALA A 145 14.42 7.00 -22.24
C ALA A 145 14.43 7.59 -20.83
N ARG A 146 14.95 6.83 -19.88
CA ARG A 146 15.29 7.26 -18.53
C ARG A 146 16.74 6.86 -18.24
N VAL A 147 17.53 7.78 -17.68
CA VAL A 147 18.95 7.57 -17.36
C VAL A 147 19.15 7.92 -15.88
N ASN A 148 19.79 7.04 -15.13
CA ASN A 148 20.07 7.25 -13.71
C ASN A 148 21.46 7.89 -13.49
N GLY A 149 21.84 8.12 -12.23
CA GLY A 149 23.13 8.73 -11.85
C GLY A 149 24.37 7.90 -12.17
N LEU A 150 24.22 6.61 -12.53
CA LEU A 150 25.27 5.74 -13.03
C LEU A 150 25.34 5.68 -14.56
N GLU A 151 24.60 6.52 -15.27
CA GLU A 151 24.43 6.51 -16.73
C GLU A 151 23.79 5.22 -17.26
N GLU A 152 23.16 4.42 -16.39
CA GLU A 152 22.36 3.26 -16.81
C GLU A 152 21.10 3.76 -17.50
N THR A 153 20.89 3.30 -18.74
CA THR A 153 19.80 3.79 -19.58
C THR A 153 18.72 2.73 -19.75
N ILE A 154 17.48 3.12 -19.50
CA ILE A 154 16.28 2.34 -19.78
C ILE A 154 15.58 2.98 -20.99
N LEU A 155 15.38 2.21 -22.06
CA LEU A 155 14.70 2.65 -23.27
C LEU A 155 13.29 2.04 -23.32
N TYR A 156 12.33 2.82 -23.77
CA TYR A 156 10.92 2.46 -23.92
C TYR A 156 10.50 2.55 -25.38
N SER A 157 10.04 1.46 -25.97
CA SER A 157 9.41 1.44 -27.29
C SER A 157 7.92 1.16 -27.16
N ARG A 158 7.14 1.74 -28.05
CA ARG A 158 5.69 1.62 -28.07
C ARG A 158 5.21 1.07 -29.42
N ASP A 159 4.07 0.42 -29.41
CA ASP A 159 3.40 -0.02 -30.63
C ASP A 159 2.60 1.13 -31.28
N ALA A 160 2.04 0.88 -32.44
CA ALA A 160 1.25 1.86 -33.20
C ALA A 160 0.00 2.37 -32.43
N ALA A 161 -0.41 1.71 -31.36
CA ALA A 161 -1.49 2.15 -30.49
C ALA A 161 -1.00 2.96 -29.27
N GLY A 162 0.31 3.23 -29.16
CA GLY A 162 0.94 3.95 -28.07
C GLY A 162 1.17 3.11 -26.80
N ARG A 163 0.95 1.78 -26.86
CA ARG A 163 1.16 0.89 -25.73
C ARG A 163 2.63 0.48 -25.66
N LEU A 164 3.12 0.21 -24.44
CA LEU A 164 4.49 -0.24 -24.22
C LEU A 164 4.73 -1.60 -24.90
N ALA A 165 5.58 -1.63 -25.91
CA ALA A 165 5.93 -2.82 -26.66
C ALA A 165 7.23 -3.47 -26.17
N GLU A 166 8.22 -2.64 -25.86
CA GLU A 166 9.53 -3.12 -25.40
C GLU A 166 10.12 -2.18 -24.35
N VAL A 167 10.85 -2.78 -23.41
CA VAL A 167 11.74 -2.06 -22.48
C VAL A 167 13.13 -2.67 -22.61
N ILE A 168 14.11 -1.85 -22.94
CA ILE A 168 15.50 -2.27 -23.07
C ILE A 168 16.27 -1.67 -21.91
N THR A 169 16.93 -2.52 -21.12
CA THR A 169 17.80 -2.17 -20.00
C THR A 169 19.19 -2.71 -20.24
N PRO A 170 20.21 -2.34 -19.44
CA PRO A 170 21.53 -2.98 -19.48
C PRO A 170 21.48 -4.50 -19.31
N GLU A 171 20.51 -5.03 -18.56
CA GLU A 171 20.32 -6.46 -18.31
C GLU A 171 19.68 -7.18 -19.48
N GLY A 172 19.08 -6.46 -20.41
CA GLY A 172 18.46 -7.02 -21.61
C GLY A 172 17.10 -6.45 -21.96
N LYS A 173 16.41 -7.16 -22.86
CA LYS A 173 15.17 -6.70 -23.49
C LYS A 173 13.96 -7.42 -22.91
N THR A 174 12.96 -6.67 -22.44
CA THR A 174 11.64 -7.16 -22.06
C THR A 174 10.63 -6.80 -23.16
N GLN A 175 9.78 -7.75 -23.59
CA GLN A 175 8.74 -7.52 -24.59
C GLN A 175 7.34 -7.72 -24.00
N TYR A 176 6.38 -6.95 -24.50
CA TYR A 176 4.99 -6.94 -24.05
C TYR A 176 4.09 -7.33 -25.21
N ALA A 177 3.19 -8.25 -24.99
CA ALA A 177 2.20 -8.69 -25.97
C ALA A 177 0.79 -8.34 -25.51
N TYR A 178 -0.05 -7.95 -26.45
CA TYR A 178 -1.43 -7.55 -26.21
C TYR A 178 -2.38 -8.29 -27.15
N ASP A 179 -3.59 -8.54 -26.71
CA ASP A 179 -4.66 -9.03 -27.57
C ASP A 179 -5.27 -7.90 -28.44
N LYS A 180 -6.22 -8.28 -29.29
CA LYS A 180 -6.91 -7.34 -30.18
C LYS A 180 -7.69 -6.26 -29.44
N SER A 181 -8.00 -6.48 -28.17
CA SER A 181 -8.72 -5.57 -27.29
C SER A 181 -7.82 -4.63 -26.49
N GLY A 182 -6.51 -4.80 -26.63
CA GLY A 182 -5.50 -4.01 -25.94
C GLY A 182 -5.15 -4.53 -24.55
N ARG A 183 -5.59 -5.74 -24.16
CA ARG A 183 -5.25 -6.34 -22.86
C ARG A 183 -3.86 -6.97 -22.93
N LEU A 184 -3.09 -6.83 -21.85
CA LEU A 184 -1.77 -7.42 -21.73
C LEU A 184 -1.88 -8.95 -21.60
N THR A 185 -1.41 -9.68 -22.59
CA THR A 185 -1.45 -11.15 -22.61
C THR A 185 -0.12 -11.82 -22.36
N GLY A 186 0.99 -11.09 -22.48
CA GLY A 186 2.31 -11.65 -22.26
C GLY A 186 3.37 -10.63 -21.94
N ILE A 187 4.31 -11.03 -21.09
CA ILE A 187 5.56 -10.32 -20.80
C ILE A 187 6.68 -11.34 -20.93
N PHE A 188 7.69 -11.02 -21.75
CA PHE A 188 8.82 -11.90 -22.04
C PHE A 188 10.09 -11.24 -21.55
N SER A 189 10.73 -11.85 -20.56
CA SER A 189 11.93 -11.33 -19.88
C SER A 189 13.21 -11.71 -20.63
N PRO A 190 14.32 -10.96 -20.46
CA PRO A 190 15.61 -11.26 -21.12
C PRO A 190 16.19 -12.62 -20.77
N ASP A 191 15.89 -13.15 -19.59
CA ASP A 191 16.33 -14.48 -19.12
C ASP A 191 15.56 -15.65 -19.72
N GLY A 192 14.64 -15.38 -20.66
CA GLY A 192 13.78 -16.36 -21.31
C GLY A 192 12.52 -16.75 -20.49
N THR A 193 12.34 -16.19 -19.29
CA THR A 193 11.10 -16.42 -18.54
C THR A 193 9.94 -15.63 -19.15
N SER A 194 8.73 -16.13 -19.00
CA SER A 194 7.54 -15.46 -19.50
C SER A 194 6.43 -15.45 -18.45
N GLN A 195 5.65 -14.39 -18.48
CA GLN A 195 4.38 -14.27 -17.79
C GLN A 195 3.29 -14.20 -18.84
N ARG A 196 2.22 -14.95 -18.67
CA ARG A 196 1.08 -14.88 -19.58
C ARG A 196 -0.19 -14.73 -18.79
N THR A 197 -1.12 -13.97 -19.34
CA THR A 197 -2.44 -13.73 -18.75
C THR A 197 -3.51 -14.07 -19.79
N GLY A 198 -4.36 -15.00 -19.45
CA GLY A 198 -5.57 -15.32 -20.22
C GLY A 198 -6.79 -14.64 -19.61
N TYR A 199 -7.82 -14.49 -20.42
CA TYR A 199 -9.04 -13.80 -20.04
C TYR A 199 -10.27 -14.57 -20.50
N ASP A 200 -11.34 -14.51 -19.72
CA ASP A 200 -12.64 -15.04 -20.09
C ASP A 200 -13.36 -14.10 -21.10
N GLU A 201 -14.54 -14.54 -21.56
CA GLU A 201 -15.37 -13.76 -22.49
C GLU A 201 -15.84 -12.41 -21.93
N ARG A 202 -15.93 -12.29 -20.60
CA ARG A 202 -16.29 -11.05 -19.89
C ARG A 202 -15.09 -10.15 -19.62
N GLY A 203 -13.89 -10.61 -19.99
CA GLY A 203 -12.65 -9.86 -19.82
C GLY A 203 -11.97 -10.04 -18.45
N ARG A 204 -12.44 -10.91 -17.58
CA ARG A 204 -11.81 -11.22 -16.30
C ARG A 204 -10.65 -12.18 -16.52
N VAL A 205 -9.61 -12.04 -15.69
CA VAL A 205 -8.46 -12.95 -15.73
C VAL A 205 -8.92 -14.37 -15.39
N ASN A 206 -8.71 -15.32 -16.27
CA ASN A 206 -9.03 -16.72 -16.03
C ASN A 206 -7.80 -17.61 -15.82
N VAL A 207 -6.62 -17.16 -16.23
CA VAL A 207 -5.36 -17.85 -15.97
C VAL A 207 -4.19 -16.86 -15.96
N THR A 208 -3.24 -17.07 -15.06
CA THR A 208 -1.93 -16.42 -15.08
C THR A 208 -0.85 -17.48 -15.04
N THR A 209 0.17 -17.34 -15.91
CA THR A 209 1.36 -18.20 -15.86
C THR A 209 2.60 -17.37 -15.51
N GLN A 210 3.48 -17.96 -14.72
CA GLN A 210 4.77 -17.37 -14.31
C GLN A 210 5.84 -18.45 -14.51
N GLY A 211 6.57 -18.36 -15.62
CA GLY A 211 7.43 -19.45 -16.06
C GLY A 211 6.61 -20.72 -16.34
N ARG A 212 6.89 -21.78 -15.56
CA ARG A 212 6.18 -23.08 -15.64
C ARG A 212 5.06 -23.24 -14.58
N ARG A 213 4.75 -22.21 -13.83
CA ARG A 213 3.72 -22.21 -12.79
C ARG A 213 2.48 -21.49 -13.29
N ALA A 214 1.30 -21.95 -12.86
CA ALA A 214 0.04 -21.35 -13.27
C ALA A 214 -0.96 -21.26 -12.11
N ILE A 215 -1.76 -20.21 -12.15
CA ILE A 215 -2.96 -20.02 -11.32
C ILE A 215 -4.14 -19.84 -12.25
N GLU A 216 -5.18 -20.64 -12.06
CA GLU A 216 -6.45 -20.50 -12.76
C GLU A 216 -7.51 -19.88 -11.87
N TYR A 217 -8.40 -19.12 -12.48
CA TYR A 217 -9.53 -18.47 -11.80
C TYR A 217 -10.83 -18.86 -12.50
N HIS A 218 -11.79 -19.33 -11.70
CA HIS A 218 -13.12 -19.68 -12.17
C HIS A 218 -14.16 -18.81 -11.45
N TYR A 219 -15.17 -18.38 -12.17
CA TYR A 219 -16.21 -17.47 -11.69
C TYR A 219 -17.57 -18.12 -11.90
N PRO A 220 -18.02 -19.03 -11.00
CA PRO A 220 -19.32 -19.71 -11.15
C PRO A 220 -20.49 -18.75 -11.16
N ASP A 221 -20.39 -17.64 -10.42
CA ASP A 221 -21.35 -16.57 -10.33
C ASP A 221 -20.67 -15.21 -10.13
N GLU A 222 -21.45 -14.14 -9.88
CA GLU A 222 -20.94 -12.77 -9.70
C GLU A 222 -20.26 -12.54 -8.33
N HIS A 223 -20.49 -13.44 -7.38
CA HIS A 223 -20.03 -13.30 -6.00
C HIS A 223 -19.01 -14.36 -5.59
N THR A 224 -18.67 -15.28 -6.49
CA THR A 224 -17.76 -16.39 -6.19
C THR A 224 -16.54 -16.36 -7.11
N VAL A 225 -15.35 -16.44 -6.52
CA VAL A 225 -14.07 -16.61 -7.22
C VAL A 225 -13.42 -17.88 -6.71
N ILE A 226 -13.07 -18.78 -7.59
CA ILE A 226 -12.31 -20.00 -7.30
C ILE A 226 -10.90 -19.81 -7.84
N ARG A 227 -9.91 -19.79 -6.97
CA ARG A 227 -8.49 -19.78 -7.30
C ARG A 227 -7.95 -21.19 -7.25
N CYS A 228 -7.34 -21.65 -8.34
CA CYS A 228 -6.72 -22.94 -8.45
C CYS A 228 -5.21 -22.78 -8.73
N ILE A 229 -4.36 -23.17 -7.78
CA ILE A 229 -2.91 -23.24 -8.01
C ILE A 229 -2.60 -24.61 -8.58
N LEU A 230 -2.07 -24.63 -9.80
CA LEU A 230 -1.69 -25.88 -10.49
C LEU A 230 -0.38 -26.42 -9.89
N PRO A 231 -0.29 -27.75 -9.67
CA PRO A 231 0.96 -28.35 -9.23
C PRO A 231 2.04 -28.15 -10.30
N PRO A 232 3.33 -28.11 -9.93
CA PRO A 232 4.42 -28.02 -10.90
C PRO A 232 4.37 -29.15 -11.93
N GLU A 233 4.77 -28.86 -13.17
CA GLU A 233 4.87 -29.88 -14.23
C GLU A 233 5.99 -30.89 -13.94
N ASP A 234 7.13 -30.43 -13.39
CA ASP A 234 8.27 -31.26 -13.01
C ASP A 234 7.97 -32.02 -11.70
N GLU A 235 8.02 -33.34 -11.73
CA GLU A 235 7.80 -34.16 -10.55
C GLU A 235 8.80 -33.92 -9.42
N ARG A 236 10.01 -33.43 -9.74
CA ARG A 236 11.03 -33.07 -8.73
C ARG A 236 10.63 -31.88 -7.90
N ASP A 237 9.75 -31.04 -8.41
CA ASP A 237 9.22 -29.85 -7.73
C ASP A 237 7.90 -30.16 -6.98
N ARG A 238 7.42 -31.40 -7.01
CA ARG A 238 6.19 -31.82 -6.32
C ARG A 238 6.50 -32.61 -5.05
N HIS A 239 5.65 -32.47 -4.04
CA HIS A 239 5.62 -33.42 -2.95
C HIS A 239 4.66 -34.59 -3.26
N PRO A 240 4.85 -35.79 -2.67
CA PRO A 240 3.96 -36.91 -2.87
C PRO A 240 2.51 -36.55 -2.50
N GLY A 241 1.58 -36.87 -3.43
CA GLY A 241 0.16 -36.55 -3.24
C GLY A 241 -0.22 -35.08 -3.51
N GLU A 242 0.70 -34.25 -3.97
CA GLU A 242 0.34 -32.89 -4.35
C GLU A 242 -0.66 -32.87 -5.52
N SER A 243 -1.77 -32.21 -5.30
CA SER A 243 -2.84 -32.06 -6.27
C SER A 243 -3.15 -30.59 -6.49
N LEU A 244 -4.10 -30.30 -7.35
CA LEU A 244 -4.65 -28.96 -7.56
C LEU A 244 -5.09 -28.35 -6.22
N LEU A 245 -4.54 -27.18 -5.88
CA LEU A 245 -4.89 -26.47 -4.66
C LEU A 245 -6.00 -25.46 -4.93
N LYS A 246 -7.19 -25.77 -4.46
CA LYS A 246 -8.39 -24.98 -4.67
C LYS A 246 -8.70 -24.12 -3.43
N THR A 247 -8.87 -22.82 -3.65
CA THR A 247 -9.39 -21.88 -2.64
C THR A 247 -10.60 -21.17 -3.22
N THR A 248 -11.74 -21.17 -2.52
CA THR A 248 -12.95 -20.48 -2.97
C THR A 248 -13.21 -19.26 -2.12
N TYR A 249 -13.37 -18.11 -2.75
CA TYR A 249 -13.73 -16.84 -2.12
C TYR A 249 -15.18 -16.52 -2.46
N ARG A 250 -16.00 -16.27 -1.45
CA ARG A 250 -17.39 -15.83 -1.61
C ARG A 250 -17.56 -14.44 -1.03
N TYR A 251 -18.20 -13.59 -1.80
CA TYR A 251 -18.45 -12.21 -1.45
C TYR A 251 -19.94 -11.99 -1.20
N ASN A 252 -20.29 -11.08 -0.31
CA ASN A 252 -21.67 -10.67 -0.12
C ASN A 252 -22.12 -9.70 -1.22
N ALA A 253 -23.39 -9.29 -1.20
CA ALA A 253 -23.94 -8.35 -2.18
C ALA A 253 -23.30 -6.94 -2.16
N ALA A 254 -22.51 -6.61 -1.14
CA ALA A 254 -21.73 -5.38 -1.06
C ALA A 254 -20.28 -5.54 -1.60
N GLY A 255 -19.92 -6.72 -2.12
CA GLY A 255 -18.58 -7.03 -2.60
C GLY A 255 -17.57 -7.35 -1.48
N GLU A 256 -18.02 -7.51 -0.24
CA GLU A 256 -17.15 -7.81 0.90
C GLU A 256 -16.97 -9.32 1.05
N LEU A 257 -15.76 -9.76 1.42
CA LEU A 257 -15.46 -11.17 1.66
C LEU A 257 -16.32 -11.72 2.80
N ALA A 258 -17.14 -12.72 2.49
CA ALA A 258 -18.06 -13.36 3.42
C ALA A 258 -17.61 -14.76 3.84
N GLU A 259 -16.95 -15.48 2.95
CA GLU A 259 -16.49 -16.84 3.21
C GLU A 259 -15.24 -17.17 2.39
N VAL A 260 -14.32 -17.91 2.99
CA VAL A 260 -13.19 -18.55 2.29
C VAL A 260 -13.23 -20.04 2.55
N ILE A 261 -13.32 -20.85 1.51
CA ILE A 261 -13.18 -22.30 1.61
C ILE A 261 -11.75 -22.64 1.22
N LEU A 262 -10.99 -23.11 2.19
CA LEU A 262 -9.62 -23.54 2.03
C LEU A 262 -9.55 -24.95 1.43
N PRO A 263 -8.38 -25.42 0.97
CA PRO A 263 -8.16 -26.82 0.68
C PRO A 263 -8.55 -27.69 1.88
N GLU A 264 -8.99 -28.94 1.63
CA GLU A 264 -9.51 -29.88 2.63
C GLU A 264 -10.85 -29.45 3.30
N ASP A 265 -11.61 -28.60 2.61
CA ASP A 265 -12.95 -28.15 2.98
C ASP A 265 -13.04 -27.43 4.35
N GLU A 266 -11.93 -26.88 4.83
CA GLU A 266 -11.96 -25.98 5.96
C GLU A 266 -12.50 -24.63 5.53
N THR A 267 -13.53 -24.14 6.21
CA THR A 267 -14.23 -22.91 5.85
C THR A 267 -14.02 -21.84 6.90
N LEU A 268 -13.58 -20.65 6.46
CA LEU A 268 -13.56 -19.43 7.26
C LEU A 268 -14.77 -18.55 6.88
N THR A 269 -15.59 -18.21 7.87
CA THR A 269 -16.74 -17.33 7.71
C THR A 269 -16.48 -15.99 8.36
N PHE A 270 -16.91 -14.90 7.70
CA PHE A 270 -16.71 -13.52 8.12
C PHE A 270 -18.05 -12.87 8.41
N SER A 271 -18.31 -12.50 9.66
CA SER A 271 -19.46 -11.71 10.06
C SER A 271 -19.07 -10.24 10.15
N ARG A 272 -19.97 -9.37 9.72
CA ARG A 272 -19.75 -7.93 9.69
C ARG A 272 -20.86 -7.16 10.39
N ASP A 273 -20.50 -5.99 10.92
CA ASP A 273 -21.48 -5.06 11.47
C ASP A 273 -22.21 -4.27 10.36
N GLU A 274 -23.12 -3.40 10.78
CA GLU A 274 -23.88 -2.55 9.87
C GLU A 274 -23.01 -1.59 9.03
N ALA A 275 -21.80 -1.26 9.50
CA ALA A 275 -20.85 -0.45 8.78
C ALA A 275 -19.95 -1.25 7.80
N GLY A 276 -20.10 -2.59 7.76
CA GLY A 276 -19.31 -3.47 6.92
C GLY A 276 -17.97 -3.94 7.52
N ARG A 277 -17.72 -3.57 8.79
CA ARG A 277 -16.47 -3.93 9.46
C ARG A 277 -16.56 -5.36 9.97
N GLU A 278 -15.49 -6.12 9.82
CA GLU A 278 -15.38 -7.49 10.34
C GLU A 278 -15.51 -7.48 11.87
N VAL A 279 -16.47 -8.21 12.41
CA VAL A 279 -16.68 -8.36 13.85
C VAL A 279 -16.38 -9.76 14.34
N LEU A 280 -16.44 -10.75 13.46
CA LEU A 280 -16.11 -12.13 13.76
C LEU A 280 -15.61 -12.84 12.52
N ARG A 281 -14.48 -13.53 12.66
CA ARG A 281 -13.95 -14.51 11.71
C ARG A 281 -13.85 -15.84 12.43
N HIS A 282 -14.44 -16.89 11.88
CA HIS A 282 -14.35 -18.21 12.53
C HIS A 282 -14.22 -19.33 11.51
N SER A 283 -13.52 -20.40 11.89
CA SER A 283 -13.45 -21.63 11.11
C SER A 283 -14.50 -22.63 11.55
N ASN A 284 -14.90 -23.52 10.63
CA ASN A 284 -15.78 -24.63 10.95
C ASN A 284 -15.11 -25.72 11.82
N ARG A 285 -13.82 -25.56 12.20
CA ARG A 285 -13.04 -26.50 13.01
C ARG A 285 -12.70 -25.98 14.41
N GLY A 286 -13.05 -24.74 14.74
CA GLY A 286 -12.94 -24.21 16.10
C GLY A 286 -12.10 -22.95 16.28
N PHE A 287 -11.32 -22.50 15.29
CA PHE A 287 -10.66 -21.20 15.36
C PHE A 287 -11.68 -20.06 15.27
N ALA A 288 -11.48 -18.99 16.06
CA ALA A 288 -12.21 -17.75 15.89
C ALA A 288 -11.39 -16.51 16.29
N CYS A 289 -11.74 -15.38 15.65
CA CYS A 289 -11.24 -14.04 15.96
C CYS A 289 -12.41 -13.06 16.01
N GLU A 290 -12.65 -12.46 17.16
CA GLU A 290 -13.64 -11.39 17.36
C GLU A 290 -12.97 -10.03 17.34
N GLN A 291 -13.63 -9.03 16.74
CA GLN A 291 -13.13 -7.66 16.63
C GLN A 291 -14.22 -6.69 17.14
N GLY A 292 -13.81 -5.73 17.96
CA GLY A 292 -14.65 -4.65 18.46
C GLY A 292 -14.25 -3.32 17.87
N TRP A 293 -15.24 -2.50 17.50
CA TRP A 293 -15.02 -1.21 16.83
C TRP A 293 -15.77 -0.10 17.58
N ASN A 294 -15.14 1.09 17.63
CA ASN A 294 -15.83 2.27 18.12
C ASN A 294 -16.64 2.97 17.02
N ALA A 295 -17.38 3.99 17.38
CA ALA A 295 -18.17 4.78 16.44
C ALA A 295 -17.32 5.62 15.46
N ALA A 296 -16.03 5.81 15.71
CA ALA A 296 -15.10 6.43 14.77
C ALA A 296 -14.61 5.47 13.68
N GLY A 297 -14.96 4.18 13.76
CA GLY A 297 -14.46 3.15 12.85
C GLY A 297 -13.08 2.62 13.23
N GLN A 298 -12.62 2.87 14.46
CA GLN A 298 -11.33 2.41 14.95
C GLN A 298 -11.49 1.09 15.70
N LEU A 299 -10.57 0.16 15.48
CA LEU A 299 -10.51 -1.14 16.16
C LEU A 299 -10.19 -0.93 17.64
N THR A 300 -11.08 -1.33 18.55
CA THR A 300 -10.90 -1.17 20.00
C THR A 300 -10.48 -2.45 20.70
N SER A 301 -10.85 -3.60 20.14
CA SER A 301 -10.49 -4.89 20.71
C SER A 301 -10.36 -5.99 19.67
N GLN A 302 -9.49 -6.94 19.95
CA GLN A 302 -9.37 -8.21 19.22
C GLN A 302 -9.28 -9.34 20.23
N ARG A 303 -10.02 -10.44 19.99
CA ARG A 303 -9.97 -11.66 20.81
C ARG A 303 -9.87 -12.85 19.86
N ALA A 304 -8.87 -13.69 20.03
CA ALA A 304 -8.69 -14.84 19.15
C ALA A 304 -8.31 -16.10 19.93
N GLY A 305 -8.80 -17.25 19.46
CA GLY A 305 -8.56 -18.53 20.08
C GLY A 305 -9.57 -19.60 19.67
N LEU A 306 -9.94 -20.47 20.63
CA LEU A 306 -10.88 -21.56 20.43
C LEU A 306 -12.33 -21.08 20.61
N PHE A 307 -13.19 -21.43 19.66
CA PHE A 307 -14.64 -21.30 19.75
C PHE A 307 -15.25 -22.69 19.90
N PRO A 308 -15.68 -23.08 21.12
CA PRO A 308 -16.19 -24.44 21.36
C PRO A 308 -17.48 -24.72 20.59
N ALA A 309 -17.55 -25.85 19.90
CA ALA A 309 -18.74 -26.27 19.12
C ALA A 309 -20.00 -26.51 19.96
N GLU A 310 -19.88 -26.78 21.24
CA GLU A 310 -20.97 -27.08 22.19
C GLU A 310 -21.24 -25.94 23.19
N ALA A 311 -20.88 -24.69 22.82
CA ALA A 311 -21.02 -23.57 23.75
C ALA A 311 -22.49 -23.19 24.01
N THR A 312 -23.16 -23.93 24.89
CA THR A 312 -24.43 -23.49 25.47
C THR A 312 -24.25 -22.33 26.47
N TRP A 313 -23.04 -22.06 26.95
CA TRP A 313 -22.75 -21.05 27.99
C TRP A 313 -21.41 -20.31 27.83
N GLY A 314 -20.62 -20.55 26.81
CA GLY A 314 -19.29 -19.97 26.72
C GLY A 314 -19.01 -19.44 25.32
N GLY A 315 -18.78 -18.17 25.23
CA GLY A 315 -18.22 -17.56 24.03
C GLY A 315 -16.80 -18.06 23.76
N LEU A 316 -16.10 -17.35 22.90
CA LEU A 316 -14.71 -17.57 22.55
C LEU A 316 -13.82 -17.74 23.80
N LEU A 317 -13.00 -18.78 23.83
CA LEU A 317 -11.91 -18.98 24.80
C LEU A 317 -10.63 -18.38 24.18
N PRO A 318 -10.28 -17.15 24.52
CA PRO A 318 -9.20 -16.46 23.83
C PRO A 318 -7.83 -16.85 24.36
N SER A 319 -6.91 -17.13 23.45
CA SER A 319 -5.46 -17.19 23.69
C SER A 319 -4.78 -15.84 23.47
N LEU A 320 -5.46 -14.93 22.78
CA LEU A 320 -5.04 -13.56 22.55
C LEU A 320 -6.20 -12.61 22.83
N VAL A 321 -5.96 -11.59 23.66
CA VAL A 321 -6.86 -10.45 23.87
C VAL A 321 -6.06 -9.18 23.70
N ARG A 322 -6.45 -8.31 22.77
CA ARG A 322 -5.85 -6.99 22.58
C ARG A 322 -6.89 -5.89 22.73
N GLU A 323 -6.49 -4.78 23.34
CA GLU A 323 -7.29 -3.56 23.52
C GLU A 323 -6.49 -2.38 23.03
N TYR A 324 -7.14 -1.53 22.24
CA TYR A 324 -6.53 -0.37 21.61
C TYR A 324 -7.16 0.92 22.15
N ARG A 325 -6.33 1.93 22.38
CA ARG A 325 -6.75 3.29 22.71
C ARG A 325 -6.19 4.27 21.71
N TYR A 326 -6.93 5.36 21.49
CA TYR A 326 -6.59 6.36 20.51
C TYR A 326 -6.57 7.75 21.16
N ASP A 327 -5.77 8.65 20.60
CA ASP A 327 -5.81 10.07 20.92
C ASP A 327 -6.95 10.78 20.16
N SER A 328 -7.10 12.09 20.38
CA SER A 328 -8.17 12.87 19.73
C SER A 328 -7.95 13.07 18.23
N ALA A 329 -6.73 12.92 17.70
CA ALA A 329 -6.45 12.93 16.26
C ALA A 329 -6.63 11.55 15.60
N GLY A 330 -6.90 10.49 16.40
CA GLY A 330 -7.12 9.14 15.90
C GLY A 330 -5.87 8.28 15.83
N ASN A 331 -4.74 8.71 16.37
CA ASN A 331 -3.54 7.90 16.47
C ASN A 331 -3.65 6.89 17.62
N VAL A 332 -3.03 5.73 17.48
CA VAL A 332 -2.94 4.75 18.56
C VAL A 332 -2.12 5.32 19.71
N SER A 333 -2.72 5.44 20.89
CA SER A 333 -2.07 5.98 22.10
C SER A 333 -1.67 4.90 23.10
N ALA A 334 -2.35 3.75 23.10
CA ALA A 334 -1.97 2.60 23.91
C ALA A 334 -2.51 1.29 23.33
N VAL A 335 -1.77 0.21 23.59
CA VAL A 335 -2.18 -1.16 23.30
C VAL A 335 -1.94 -2.02 24.54
N THR A 336 -2.96 -2.72 25.00
CA THR A 336 -2.84 -3.77 26.04
C THR A 336 -3.02 -5.12 25.37
N SER A 337 -2.11 -6.06 25.60
CA SER A 337 -2.17 -7.41 25.06
C SER A 337 -2.10 -8.41 26.22
N ARG A 338 -3.05 -9.35 26.24
CA ARG A 338 -3.03 -10.52 27.14
C ARG A 338 -2.96 -11.76 26.28
N GLU A 339 -2.04 -12.62 26.63
CA GLU A 339 -1.74 -13.84 25.89
C GLU A 339 -1.86 -15.06 26.79
N ASP A 340 -1.74 -16.24 26.20
CA ASP A 340 -1.67 -17.50 26.92
C ASP A 340 -0.69 -17.44 28.11
N TYR A 341 -0.97 -18.21 29.14
CA TYR A 341 -0.16 -18.32 30.38
C TYR A 341 -0.13 -17.04 31.24
N GLY A 342 -1.13 -16.13 31.07
CA GLY A 342 -1.26 -14.93 31.88
C GLY A 342 -0.23 -13.85 31.57
N ARG A 343 0.43 -13.94 30.44
CA ARG A 343 1.28 -12.85 29.94
C ARG A 343 0.43 -11.64 29.62
N GLU A 344 0.68 -10.53 30.29
CA GLU A 344 0.06 -9.24 30.00
C GLU A 344 1.13 -8.20 29.72
N THR A 345 0.99 -7.49 28.62
CA THR A 345 1.85 -6.37 28.24
C THR A 345 0.99 -5.16 27.93
N ARG A 346 1.44 -3.98 28.34
CA ARG A 346 0.84 -2.70 27.99
C ARG A 346 1.92 -1.81 27.41
N ARG A 347 1.66 -1.27 26.24
CA ARG A 347 2.51 -0.30 25.56
C ARG A 347 1.75 1.01 25.40
N GLU A 348 2.33 2.09 25.89
CA GLU A 348 1.81 3.44 25.75
C GLU A 348 2.71 4.24 24.80
N TYR A 349 2.12 4.91 23.84
CA TYR A 349 2.82 5.63 22.79
C TYR A 349 2.72 7.13 23.02
N ARG A 350 3.86 7.79 23.13
CA ARG A 350 3.94 9.24 23.13
C ARG A 350 4.29 9.72 21.74
N LEU A 351 3.48 10.63 21.21
CA LEU A 351 3.64 11.17 19.87
C LEU A 351 4.12 12.63 19.94
N ASP A 352 4.86 13.07 18.93
CA ASP A 352 5.13 14.48 18.67
C ASP A 352 3.90 15.15 18.03
N ARG A 353 4.02 16.43 17.69
CA ARG A 353 2.92 17.20 17.07
C ARG A 353 2.66 16.78 15.61
N ASN A 354 3.60 16.10 14.97
CA ASN A 354 3.44 15.53 13.63
C ASN A 354 2.83 14.12 13.65
N GLY A 355 2.51 13.57 14.84
CA GLY A 355 1.96 12.22 15.00
C GLY A 355 2.99 11.10 14.93
N GLN A 356 4.29 11.42 15.01
CA GLN A 356 5.38 10.45 15.06
C GLN A 356 5.60 9.96 16.48
N VAL A 357 5.84 8.65 16.66
CA VAL A 357 6.09 8.07 17.99
C VAL A 357 7.48 8.46 18.50
N THR A 358 7.54 9.22 19.59
CA THR A 358 8.80 9.63 20.23
C THR A 358 9.20 8.74 21.39
N ALA A 359 8.25 8.03 22.00
CA ALA A 359 8.54 7.07 23.06
C ALA A 359 7.47 5.99 23.13
N VAL A 360 7.88 4.81 23.56
CA VAL A 360 7.01 3.71 23.96
C VAL A 360 7.34 3.37 25.40
N THR A 361 6.35 3.44 26.28
CA THR A 361 6.50 2.96 27.66
C THR A 361 5.88 1.57 27.76
N ALA A 362 6.68 0.58 28.10
CA ALA A 362 6.27 -0.82 28.21
C ALA A 362 6.13 -1.23 29.68
N SER A 363 5.01 -1.88 30.03
CA SER A 363 4.75 -2.40 31.36
C SER A 363 3.98 -3.73 31.29
N GLY A 364 4.02 -4.51 32.38
CA GLY A 364 3.26 -5.76 32.51
C GLY A 364 4.08 -6.95 32.95
N THR A 365 3.40 -8.04 33.29
CA THR A 365 3.99 -9.29 33.76
C THR A 365 4.59 -10.15 32.65
N GLY A 366 4.29 -9.79 31.41
CA GLY A 366 4.68 -10.52 30.20
C GLY A 366 5.91 -9.96 29.50
N LEU A 367 6.57 -8.94 30.06
CA LEU A 367 7.78 -8.39 29.46
C LEU A 367 8.90 -9.43 29.47
N GLY A 368 9.37 -9.77 28.28
CA GLY A 368 10.49 -10.67 28.10
C GLY A 368 11.83 -9.95 28.20
N TYR A 369 12.91 -10.73 28.16
CA TYR A 369 14.27 -10.18 28.11
C TYR A 369 14.46 -9.34 26.85
N GLY A 370 14.82 -8.07 27.01
CA GLY A 370 14.99 -7.11 25.89
C GLY A 370 13.73 -6.28 25.58
N GLU A 371 12.56 -6.64 26.14
CA GLU A 371 11.39 -5.77 26.11
C GLU A 371 11.51 -4.68 27.18
N GLY A 372 11.25 -3.44 26.79
CA GLY A 372 11.33 -2.29 27.68
C GLY A 372 10.85 -1.04 26.98
N ASP A 373 11.15 0.08 27.59
CA ASP A 373 10.86 1.38 27.04
C ASP A 373 11.66 1.63 25.77
N GLU A 374 11.04 2.31 24.80
CA GLU A 374 11.67 2.70 23.56
C GLU A 374 11.68 4.23 23.45
N SER A 375 12.69 4.80 22.82
CA SER A 375 12.76 6.22 22.52
C SER A 375 13.23 6.46 21.08
N TYR A 376 12.65 7.49 20.45
CA TYR A 376 12.86 7.84 19.06
C TYR A 376 13.01 9.33 18.88
N GLY A 377 14.04 9.75 18.15
CA GLY A 377 14.28 11.13 17.76
C GLY A 377 14.20 11.26 16.23
N TYR A 378 13.60 12.35 15.78
CA TYR A 378 13.45 12.64 14.36
C TYR A 378 14.17 13.94 13.99
N ASP A 379 14.64 14.03 12.75
CA ASP A 379 15.14 15.27 12.20
C ASP A 379 13.99 16.17 11.73
N SER A 380 14.31 17.38 11.27
CA SER A 380 13.30 18.35 10.81
C SER A 380 12.59 17.94 9.53
N CYS A 381 13.07 16.91 8.82
CA CYS A 381 12.40 16.31 7.68
C CYS A 381 11.61 15.06 8.06
N GLY A 382 11.66 14.63 9.34
CA GLY A 382 10.90 13.51 9.86
C GLY A 382 11.58 12.15 9.68
N TYR A 383 12.88 12.09 9.37
CA TYR A 383 13.66 10.87 9.36
C TYR A 383 14.13 10.52 10.77
N LEU A 384 14.17 9.22 11.04
CA LEU A 384 14.63 8.68 12.31
C LEU A 384 16.14 8.90 12.47
N LYS A 385 16.57 9.70 13.44
CA LYS A 385 18.00 10.00 13.69
C LYS A 385 18.56 9.44 14.98
N ALA A 386 17.69 9.13 15.94
CA ALA A 386 18.09 8.53 17.20
C ALA A 386 17.06 7.51 17.65
N GLN A 387 17.51 6.34 18.10
CA GLN A 387 16.60 5.31 18.61
C GLN A 387 17.27 4.43 19.66
N SER A 388 16.49 4.07 20.66
CA SER A 388 16.83 3.01 21.61
C SER A 388 15.61 2.14 21.87
N ALA A 389 15.77 0.86 22.05
CA ALA A 389 14.72 -0.08 22.37
C ALA A 389 15.17 -1.00 23.50
N GLY A 390 14.51 -0.89 24.65
CA GLY A 390 14.93 -1.53 25.87
C GLY A 390 16.34 -1.09 26.26
N TRP A 391 17.28 -2.02 26.26
CA TRP A 391 18.71 -1.75 26.55
C TRP A 391 19.60 -1.65 25.31
N HIS A 392 19.00 -1.82 24.12
CA HIS A 392 19.68 -1.64 22.85
C HIS A 392 19.70 -0.15 22.48
N ARG A 393 20.88 0.48 22.51
CA ARG A 393 21.09 1.76 21.89
C ARG A 393 21.43 1.54 20.43
N ILE A 394 20.49 1.90 19.54
CA ILE A 394 20.59 1.59 18.11
C ILE A 394 21.31 2.72 17.37
N SER A 395 20.99 3.97 17.69
CA SER A 395 21.63 5.15 17.13
C SER A 395 21.61 6.32 18.11
N GLU A 396 22.51 7.29 17.95
CA GLU A 396 22.63 8.50 18.75
C GLU A 396 22.37 9.76 17.89
N GLU A 397 22.14 10.92 18.54
CA GLU A 397 21.93 12.21 17.85
C GLU A 397 23.09 12.66 16.96
N THR A 398 24.28 12.08 17.12
CA THR A 398 25.47 12.38 16.32
C THR A 398 25.53 11.65 14.99
N ASP A 399 24.52 10.80 14.68
CA ASP A 399 24.47 10.06 13.42
C ASP A 399 24.41 11.03 12.23
N GLN A 400 25.27 10.83 11.26
CA GLN A 400 25.44 11.73 10.14
C GLN A 400 24.68 11.22 8.92
N TYR A 401 23.99 12.15 8.25
CA TYR A 401 23.43 11.91 6.93
C TYR A 401 24.43 12.35 5.83
N ALA A 402 24.58 11.56 4.78
CA ALA A 402 25.03 12.07 3.51
C ALA A 402 23.91 12.91 2.89
N GLY A 403 24.20 13.88 2.04
CA GLY A 403 23.19 14.70 1.39
C GLY A 403 21.99 13.88 0.88
N GLY A 404 20.78 14.41 1.01
CA GLY A 404 19.54 13.79 0.61
C GLY A 404 18.99 12.74 1.55
N HIS A 405 19.24 12.87 2.84
CA HIS A 405 18.74 11.96 3.88
C HIS A 405 19.20 10.50 3.75
N ARG A 406 20.24 10.27 2.97
CA ARG A 406 20.92 8.98 2.93
C ARG A 406 21.77 8.84 4.18
N LEU A 407 21.44 7.87 5.00
CA LEU A 407 22.12 7.63 6.26
C LEU A 407 23.57 7.23 6.01
N LYS A 408 24.52 8.03 6.50
CA LYS A 408 25.96 7.73 6.38
C LYS A 408 26.45 6.87 7.53
N GLN A 409 25.92 7.09 8.71
CA GLN A 409 26.29 6.36 9.91
C GLN A 409 25.12 6.32 10.89
N ALA A 410 24.87 5.16 11.50
CA ALA A 410 23.99 4.96 12.62
C ALA A 410 24.69 4.11 13.68
N GLY A 411 24.96 4.70 14.85
CA GLY A 411 25.76 4.07 15.89
C GLY A 411 27.12 3.60 15.34
N ASN A 412 27.36 2.31 15.40
CA ASN A 412 28.61 1.68 14.93
C ASN A 412 28.52 1.17 13.50
N THR A 413 27.48 1.48 12.75
CA THR A 413 27.26 1.02 11.37
C THR A 413 27.44 2.17 10.39
N GLN A 414 28.29 1.99 9.38
CA GLN A 414 28.50 2.91 8.25
C GLN A 414 27.80 2.37 7.00
N TYR A 415 27.26 3.28 6.19
CA TYR A 415 26.52 2.99 4.98
C TYR A 415 27.11 3.72 3.78
N ASP A 416 27.31 3.00 2.66
CA ASP A 416 27.79 3.57 1.42
C ASP A 416 26.71 3.44 0.32
N TYR A 417 26.66 4.46 -0.53
CA TYR A 417 25.68 4.55 -1.62
C TYR A 417 26.40 4.75 -2.95
N ASP A 418 25.81 4.23 -4.02
CA ASP A 418 26.28 4.51 -5.39
C ASP A 418 25.74 5.86 -5.90
N ALA A 419 26.15 6.23 -7.13
CA ALA A 419 25.74 7.48 -7.75
C ALA A 419 24.23 7.51 -8.16
N ALA A 420 23.53 6.38 -8.13
CA ALA A 420 22.07 6.30 -8.29
C ALA A 420 21.33 6.38 -6.95
N GLY A 421 22.03 6.58 -5.82
CA GLY A 421 21.43 6.70 -4.49
C GLY A 421 21.05 5.37 -3.83
N ARG A 422 21.53 4.23 -4.35
CA ARG A 422 21.26 2.90 -3.81
C ARG A 422 22.32 2.51 -2.80
N MET A 423 21.93 1.94 -1.66
CA MET A 423 22.87 1.43 -0.66
C MET A 423 23.64 0.24 -1.25
N VAL A 424 24.96 0.34 -1.30
CA VAL A 424 25.87 -0.71 -1.85
C VAL A 424 26.62 -1.46 -0.78
N SER A 425 26.80 -0.86 0.40
CA SER A 425 27.41 -1.57 1.54
C SER A 425 26.92 -1.01 2.88
N ARG A 426 26.96 -1.88 3.89
CA ARG A 426 26.93 -1.47 5.30
C ARG A 426 28.06 -2.17 6.05
N THR A 427 28.77 -1.40 6.88
CA THR A 427 29.95 -1.88 7.61
C THR A 427 29.73 -1.65 9.10
N ARG A 428 29.67 -2.73 9.88
CA ARG A 428 29.53 -2.68 11.33
C ARG A 428 30.89 -2.73 11.99
N HIS A 429 31.14 -1.77 12.89
CA HIS A 429 32.35 -1.67 13.70
C HIS A 429 32.05 -2.15 15.12
N ARG A 430 32.89 -3.03 15.63
CA ARG A 430 32.85 -3.48 17.04
C ARG A 430 34.24 -3.34 17.63
N ASP A 431 34.35 -2.76 18.83
CA ASP A 431 35.61 -2.55 19.49
C ASP A 431 36.36 -3.88 19.70
N GLY A 432 37.62 -3.93 19.24
CA GLY A 432 38.44 -5.13 19.31
C GLY A 432 38.18 -6.20 18.25
N TYR A 433 37.26 -5.97 17.30
CA TYR A 433 36.95 -6.89 16.21
C TYR A 433 37.24 -6.24 14.86
N ARG A 434 37.45 -7.07 13.81
CA ARG A 434 37.54 -6.58 12.44
C ARG A 434 36.16 -6.09 12.01
N PRO A 435 36.07 -4.98 11.24
CA PRO A 435 34.81 -4.51 10.68
C PRO A 435 34.13 -5.59 9.85
N GLU A 436 32.82 -5.73 10.03
CA GLU A 436 31.96 -6.64 9.27
C GLU A 436 31.28 -5.87 8.16
N THR A 437 31.63 -6.18 6.91
CA THR A 437 31.05 -5.49 5.74
C THR A 437 30.14 -6.41 4.96
N GLU A 438 28.91 -5.97 4.78
CA GLU A 438 27.89 -6.58 3.91
C GLU A 438 27.79 -5.76 2.62
N ARG A 439 27.49 -6.41 1.48
CA ARG A 439 27.41 -5.74 0.17
C ARG A 439 26.13 -6.08 -0.56
N PHE A 440 25.60 -5.09 -1.29
CA PHE A 440 24.37 -5.16 -2.03
C PHE A 440 24.62 -4.89 -3.51
N ARG A 441 23.99 -5.66 -4.40
CA ARG A 441 24.06 -5.47 -5.86
C ARG A 441 22.68 -5.18 -6.40
N TRP A 442 22.58 -4.22 -7.28
CA TRP A 442 21.36 -3.71 -7.87
C TRP A 442 21.36 -3.83 -9.38
N ASP A 443 20.19 -3.97 -9.97
CA ASP A 443 20.00 -3.79 -11.41
C ASP A 443 19.63 -2.33 -11.75
N SER A 444 19.50 -2.03 -13.05
CA SER A 444 19.15 -0.70 -13.55
C SER A 444 17.73 -0.23 -13.21
N ARG A 445 16.90 -1.13 -12.67
CA ARG A 445 15.53 -0.84 -12.19
C ARG A 445 15.48 -0.67 -10.67
N ASP A 446 16.62 -0.52 -10.01
CA ASP A 446 16.77 -0.41 -8.56
C ASP A 446 16.26 -1.64 -7.78
N GLN A 447 16.30 -2.83 -8.40
CA GLN A 447 15.97 -4.09 -7.76
C GLN A 447 17.22 -4.73 -7.19
N LEU A 448 17.14 -5.25 -5.96
CA LEU A 448 18.25 -5.94 -5.33
C LEU A 448 18.45 -7.31 -6.01
N THR A 449 19.58 -7.50 -6.68
CA THR A 449 19.92 -8.74 -7.39
C THR A 449 20.89 -9.62 -6.62
N GLY A 450 21.55 -9.09 -5.58
CA GLY A 450 22.44 -9.89 -4.77
C GLY A 450 22.81 -9.25 -3.44
N TYR A 451 23.11 -10.13 -2.49
CA TYR A 451 23.57 -9.79 -1.15
C TYR A 451 24.76 -10.67 -0.79
N CYS A 452 25.80 -10.06 -0.23
CA CYS A 452 26.95 -10.76 0.30
C CYS A 452 27.09 -10.45 1.79
N SER A 453 26.98 -11.46 2.63
CA SER A 453 27.14 -11.32 4.07
C SER A 453 28.59 -11.03 4.45
N ALA A 454 28.82 -10.55 5.67
CA ALA A 454 30.16 -10.33 6.22
C ALA A 454 31.00 -11.62 6.29
N GLN A 455 30.36 -12.78 6.36
CA GLN A 455 31.01 -14.10 6.34
C GLN A 455 31.24 -14.65 4.92
N GLY A 456 30.93 -13.85 3.89
CA GLY A 456 31.13 -14.19 2.49
C GLY A 456 30.06 -15.13 1.91
N GLU A 457 28.89 -15.23 2.54
CA GLU A 457 27.75 -15.93 1.97
C GLU A 457 27.14 -15.05 0.88
N GLN A 458 26.97 -15.61 -0.31
CA GLN A 458 26.39 -14.91 -1.45
C GLN A 458 24.97 -15.41 -1.69
N TRP A 459 24.04 -14.46 -1.71
CA TRP A 459 22.65 -14.67 -2.08
C TRP A 459 22.36 -13.97 -3.39
N GLU A 460 21.63 -14.64 -4.25
CA GLU A 460 21.13 -14.09 -5.51
C GLU A 460 19.61 -14.00 -5.46
N TYR A 461 19.09 -12.87 -5.97
CA TYR A 461 17.67 -12.59 -6.08
C TYR A 461 17.30 -12.41 -7.53
N ARG A 462 16.23 -13.07 -7.97
CA ARG A 462 15.68 -12.92 -9.32
C ARG A 462 14.31 -12.30 -9.26
N HIS A 463 14.04 -11.45 -10.24
CA HIS A 463 12.78 -10.75 -10.36
C HIS A 463 12.19 -11.00 -11.75
N ASP A 464 10.86 -11.01 -11.84
CA ASP A 464 10.18 -10.97 -13.10
C ASP A 464 10.16 -9.55 -13.70
N ALA A 465 9.69 -9.42 -14.92
CA ALA A 465 9.65 -8.13 -15.60
C ALA A 465 8.70 -7.10 -14.95
N SER A 466 7.81 -7.55 -14.06
CA SER A 466 6.97 -6.68 -13.23
C SER A 466 7.65 -6.28 -11.92
N GLY A 467 8.89 -6.73 -11.68
CA GLY A 467 9.68 -6.44 -10.48
C GLY A 467 9.28 -7.27 -9.26
N ARG A 468 8.53 -8.37 -9.43
CA ARG A 468 8.21 -9.29 -8.35
C ARG A 468 9.34 -10.30 -8.19
N ARG A 469 9.81 -10.50 -6.97
CA ARG A 469 10.85 -11.48 -6.67
C ARG A 469 10.33 -12.90 -6.91
N THR A 470 10.94 -13.61 -7.82
CA THR A 470 10.56 -14.98 -8.22
C THR A 470 11.43 -16.06 -7.60
N GLU A 471 12.68 -15.74 -7.26
CA GLU A 471 13.62 -16.67 -6.66
C GLU A 471 14.60 -15.95 -5.74
N LYS A 472 15.01 -16.59 -4.64
CA LYS A 472 16.25 -16.30 -3.91
C LYS A 472 17.04 -17.58 -3.65
N ARG A 473 18.38 -17.52 -3.74
CA ARG A 473 19.22 -18.70 -3.55
C ARG A 473 20.58 -18.38 -2.95
N CYS A 474 21.12 -19.34 -2.25
CA CYS A 474 22.51 -19.35 -1.78
C CYS A 474 23.13 -20.71 -2.15
N ASP A 475 24.02 -20.71 -3.14
CA ASP A 475 24.63 -21.95 -3.66
C ASP A 475 25.53 -22.61 -2.60
N ARG A 476 26.21 -21.82 -1.76
CA ARG A 476 27.05 -22.34 -0.67
C ARG A 476 26.25 -23.12 0.37
N LYS A 477 25.04 -22.64 0.70
CA LYS A 477 24.10 -23.32 1.62
C LYS A 477 23.25 -24.37 0.93
N LYS A 478 23.25 -24.39 -0.40
CA LYS A 478 22.37 -25.22 -1.24
C LYS A 478 20.89 -25.02 -0.90
N ILE A 479 20.52 -23.77 -0.65
CA ILE A 479 19.16 -23.38 -0.34
C ILE A 479 18.64 -22.49 -1.47
N ARG A 480 17.41 -22.77 -1.89
CA ARG A 480 16.70 -22.00 -2.90
C ARG A 480 15.23 -21.85 -2.51
N PHE A 481 14.69 -20.64 -2.66
CA PHE A 481 13.26 -20.35 -2.51
C PHE A 481 12.71 -19.87 -3.83
N THR A 482 11.50 -20.30 -4.18
CA THR A 482 10.75 -19.81 -5.34
C THR A 482 9.40 -19.27 -4.89
N TYR A 483 8.91 -18.24 -5.59
CA TYR A 483 7.71 -17.50 -5.25
C TYR A 483 6.72 -17.52 -6.41
N LEU A 484 5.47 -17.86 -6.14
CA LEU A 484 4.36 -17.76 -7.08
C LEU A 484 3.45 -16.61 -6.62
N TRP A 485 3.15 -15.69 -7.52
CA TRP A 485 2.41 -14.48 -7.22
C TRP A 485 0.97 -14.54 -7.72
N ASP A 486 0.06 -14.04 -6.89
CA ASP A 486 -1.33 -13.74 -7.21
C ASP A 486 -1.52 -12.20 -7.11
N GLY A 487 -1.45 -11.52 -8.25
CA GLY A 487 -1.36 -10.06 -8.27
C GLY A 487 -0.09 -9.55 -7.60
N ASP A 488 -0.22 -8.74 -6.55
CA ASP A 488 0.87 -8.21 -5.74
C ASP A 488 1.05 -8.94 -4.38
N SER A 489 0.37 -10.07 -4.19
CA SER A 489 0.52 -10.96 -3.03
C SER A 489 1.19 -12.27 -3.41
N ILE A 490 2.00 -12.83 -2.53
CA ILE A 490 2.61 -14.15 -2.75
C ILE A 490 1.56 -15.22 -2.42
N ALA A 491 1.23 -16.07 -3.40
CA ALA A 491 0.31 -17.17 -3.23
C ALA A 491 0.98 -18.45 -2.72
N GLU A 492 2.25 -18.66 -3.12
CA GLU A 492 3.00 -19.86 -2.74
C GLU A 492 4.49 -19.55 -2.62
N ILE A 493 5.12 -20.15 -1.60
CA ILE A 493 6.58 -20.19 -1.41
C ILE A 493 7.01 -21.64 -1.36
N ARG A 494 8.03 -22.00 -2.16
CA ARG A 494 8.69 -23.31 -2.10
C ARG A 494 10.13 -23.16 -1.66
N GLU A 495 10.54 -23.99 -0.72
CA GLU A 495 11.92 -24.09 -0.24
C GLU A 495 12.54 -25.39 -0.73
N TYR A 496 13.75 -25.27 -1.25
CA TYR A 496 14.57 -26.40 -1.68
C TYR A 496 15.86 -26.43 -0.87
N ARG A 497 16.28 -27.63 -0.46
CA ARG A 497 17.55 -27.91 0.20
C ARG A 497 18.25 -29.02 -0.55
N ASP A 498 19.52 -28.85 -0.90
CA ASP A 498 20.27 -29.79 -1.75
C ASP A 498 19.49 -30.16 -3.03
N ASP A 499 18.88 -29.16 -3.68
CA ASP A 499 18.01 -29.30 -4.87
C ASP A 499 16.79 -30.22 -4.71
N LYS A 500 16.42 -30.55 -3.48
CA LYS A 500 15.20 -31.30 -3.16
C LYS A 500 14.18 -30.38 -2.51
N LEU A 501 12.91 -30.55 -2.91
CA LEU A 501 11.81 -29.85 -2.27
C LEU A 501 11.74 -30.20 -0.78
N TYR A 502 11.84 -29.19 0.09
CA TYR A 502 11.83 -29.33 1.54
C TYR A 502 10.50 -28.89 2.16
N SER A 503 9.97 -27.74 1.71
CA SER A 503 8.67 -27.24 2.19
C SER A 503 7.91 -26.50 1.12
N VAL A 504 6.58 -26.47 1.27
CA VAL A 504 5.66 -25.67 0.46
C VAL A 504 4.74 -24.92 1.40
N ARG A 505 4.59 -23.62 1.17
CA ARG A 505 3.70 -22.76 1.91
C ARG A 505 2.71 -22.10 0.94
N HIS A 506 1.43 -22.39 1.09
CA HIS A 506 0.35 -21.72 0.41
C HIS A 506 -0.23 -20.64 1.30
N LEU A 507 -0.51 -19.48 0.74
CA LEU A 507 -0.91 -18.28 1.45
C LEU A 507 -2.25 -17.77 0.94
N VAL A 508 -3.10 -17.38 1.87
CA VAL A 508 -4.41 -16.80 1.61
C VAL A 508 -4.46 -15.43 2.27
N PHE A 509 -4.60 -14.41 1.44
CA PHE A 509 -4.67 -13.03 1.87
C PHE A 509 -6.08 -12.44 1.66
N ASN A 510 -6.45 -11.51 2.51
CA ASN A 510 -7.48 -10.50 2.26
C ASN A 510 -6.75 -9.17 2.09
N GLY A 511 -6.55 -8.74 0.84
CA GLY A 511 -5.63 -7.67 0.57
C GLY A 511 -4.18 -8.04 0.88
N PHE A 512 -3.53 -7.30 1.79
CA PHE A 512 -2.19 -7.61 2.30
C PHE A 512 -2.21 -8.22 3.71
N GLU A 513 -3.39 -8.42 4.31
CA GLU A 513 -3.53 -9.15 5.57
C GLU A 513 -3.50 -10.65 5.29
N LEU A 514 -2.57 -11.35 5.92
CA LEU A 514 -2.57 -12.82 5.91
C LEU A 514 -3.76 -13.33 6.73
N ILE A 515 -4.64 -14.11 6.08
CA ILE A 515 -5.78 -14.76 6.75
C ILE A 515 -5.43 -16.17 7.20
N SER A 516 -4.79 -16.93 6.29
CA SER A 516 -4.46 -18.34 6.53
C SER A 516 -3.25 -18.74 5.71
N GLN A 517 -2.53 -19.73 6.22
CA GLN A 517 -1.49 -20.44 5.48
C GLN A 517 -1.69 -21.95 5.61
N GLN A 518 -1.38 -22.67 4.54
CA GLN A 518 -1.22 -24.11 4.56
C GLN A 518 0.26 -24.44 4.37
N PHE A 519 0.87 -25.05 5.37
CA PHE A 519 2.29 -25.33 5.38
C PHE A 519 2.54 -26.82 5.32
N SER A 520 3.18 -27.26 4.25
CA SER A 520 3.56 -28.65 3.98
C SER A 520 5.08 -28.80 4.05
N ARG A 521 5.57 -29.76 4.79
CA ARG A 521 7.01 -30.03 4.87
C ARG A 521 7.34 -31.50 5.05
N VAL A 522 8.58 -31.86 4.72
CA VAL A 522 9.17 -33.15 5.05
C VAL A 522 9.44 -33.25 6.54
N ARG A 523 8.93 -34.29 7.17
CA ARG A 523 9.31 -34.67 8.55
C ARG A 523 9.86 -36.09 8.55
N GLN A 524 10.91 -36.31 9.32
CA GLN A 524 11.50 -37.61 9.57
C GLN A 524 11.62 -37.80 11.10
N ALA A 525 10.78 -38.67 11.66
CA ALA A 525 10.73 -38.88 13.09
C ALA A 525 12.02 -39.51 13.65
N HIS A 526 12.70 -40.33 12.84
CA HIS A 526 13.98 -40.95 13.16
C HIS A 526 14.73 -41.31 11.87
N PRO A 527 16.06 -41.31 11.82
CA PRO A 527 16.81 -41.60 10.59
C PRO A 527 16.47 -42.96 9.93
N SER A 528 15.95 -43.93 10.68
CA SER A 528 15.51 -45.22 10.15
C SER A 528 14.07 -45.25 9.61
N VAL A 529 13.32 -44.14 9.76
CA VAL A 529 11.93 -44.03 9.29
C VAL A 529 11.94 -43.22 8.00
N ALA A 530 11.15 -43.64 7.00
CA ALA A 530 11.02 -42.89 5.75
C ALA A 530 10.47 -41.48 6.00
N PRO A 531 11.02 -40.46 5.35
CA PRO A 531 10.49 -39.08 5.43
C PRO A 531 9.02 -39.06 5.01
N GLN A 532 8.22 -38.32 5.77
CA GLN A 532 6.80 -38.13 5.49
C GLN A 532 6.50 -36.64 5.26
N TRP A 533 5.59 -36.35 4.33
CA TRP A 533 5.03 -35.02 4.15
C TRP A 533 3.89 -34.82 5.16
N VAL A 534 3.98 -33.71 5.89
CA VAL A 534 2.98 -33.30 6.86
C VAL A 534 2.48 -31.91 6.47
N THR A 535 1.17 -31.79 6.27
CA THR A 535 0.50 -30.53 5.96
C THR A 535 -0.26 -30.02 7.18
N ARG A 536 -0.20 -28.73 7.45
CA ARG A 536 -0.93 -28.06 8.53
C ARG A 536 -1.53 -26.76 8.02
N THR A 537 -2.77 -26.52 8.39
CA THR A 537 -3.47 -25.24 8.15
C THR A 537 -3.38 -24.39 9.40
N ASN A 538 -2.97 -23.14 9.26
CA ASN A 538 -2.89 -22.17 10.34
C ASN A 538 -3.60 -20.90 9.94
N HIS A 539 -4.33 -20.29 10.88
CA HIS A 539 -5.05 -19.04 10.72
C HIS A 539 -4.28 -17.91 11.38
N ALA A 540 -4.12 -16.81 10.67
CA ALA A 540 -3.39 -15.64 11.16
C ALA A 540 -4.34 -14.62 11.79
N VAL A 541 -3.87 -14.01 12.88
CA VAL A 541 -4.45 -12.80 13.46
C VAL A 541 -3.39 -11.73 13.41
N SER A 542 -3.71 -10.61 12.78
CA SER A 542 -2.81 -9.49 12.56
C SER A 542 -3.24 -8.25 13.32
N ASP A 543 -2.30 -7.33 13.57
CA ASP A 543 -2.61 -6.00 14.10
C ASP A 543 -3.12 -5.05 13.00
N LEU A 544 -3.29 -3.77 13.36
CA LEU A 544 -3.77 -2.72 12.45
C LEU A 544 -2.86 -2.48 11.23
N THR A 545 -1.62 -2.93 11.30
CA THR A 545 -0.63 -2.76 10.22
C THR A 545 -0.44 -4.02 9.38
N GLY A 546 -1.31 -5.03 9.59
CA GLY A 546 -1.20 -6.32 8.92
C GLY A 546 -0.04 -7.18 9.38
N ARG A 547 0.61 -6.80 10.49
CA ARG A 547 1.66 -7.60 11.12
C ARG A 547 1.01 -8.80 11.82
N PRO A 548 1.43 -10.05 11.51
CA PRO A 548 0.94 -11.22 12.22
C PRO A 548 1.31 -11.17 13.71
N LEU A 549 0.31 -11.31 14.58
CA LEU A 549 0.44 -11.34 16.03
C LEU A 549 0.55 -12.77 16.55
N MET A 550 -0.24 -13.66 15.96
CA MET A 550 -0.27 -15.09 16.29
C MET A 550 -0.77 -15.88 15.08
N LEU A 551 -0.32 -17.12 15.00
CA LEU A 551 -0.95 -18.13 14.16
C LEU A 551 -1.58 -19.20 15.06
N PHE A 552 -2.78 -19.61 14.67
CA PHE A 552 -3.59 -20.63 15.33
C PHE A 552 -3.77 -21.83 14.40
N ASN A 553 -3.80 -23.04 14.94
CA ASN A 553 -4.22 -24.19 14.17
C ASN A 553 -5.75 -24.15 13.93
N SER A 554 -6.27 -25.09 13.15
CA SER A 554 -7.70 -25.20 12.84
C SER A 554 -8.60 -25.32 14.09
N GLU A 555 -8.07 -25.84 15.21
CA GLU A 555 -8.77 -25.98 16.48
C GLU A 555 -8.71 -24.73 17.37
N GLY A 556 -8.04 -23.64 16.91
CA GLY A 556 -7.91 -22.39 17.67
C GLY A 556 -6.81 -22.40 18.73
N LYS A 557 -5.87 -23.35 18.69
CA LYS A 557 -4.69 -23.37 19.57
C LYS A 557 -3.56 -22.56 18.92
N THR A 558 -2.84 -21.78 19.71
CA THR A 558 -1.65 -21.03 19.29
C THR A 558 -0.56 -21.99 18.82
N VAL A 559 -0.02 -21.78 17.62
CA VAL A 559 1.10 -22.55 17.05
C VAL A 559 2.35 -21.72 16.81
N TRP A 560 2.21 -20.40 16.65
CA TRP A 560 3.33 -19.49 16.43
C TRP A 560 3.03 -18.08 16.93
N ARG A 561 4.07 -17.38 17.32
CA ARG A 561 4.08 -15.93 17.62
C ARG A 561 5.41 -15.33 17.20
N PRO A 562 5.42 -14.02 16.83
CA PRO A 562 6.64 -13.32 16.44
C PRO A 562 7.61 -13.19 17.61
N GLY A 563 8.89 -13.14 17.32
CA GLY A 563 9.92 -12.70 18.26
C GLY A 563 9.74 -11.23 18.65
N GLN A 564 10.45 -10.82 19.69
CA GLN A 564 10.43 -9.42 20.15
C GLN A 564 11.11 -8.51 19.15
N THR A 565 10.46 -7.39 18.86
CA THR A 565 11.01 -6.36 17.97
C THR A 565 10.79 -4.97 18.55
N SER A 566 11.63 -4.02 18.11
CA SER A 566 11.35 -2.59 18.29
C SER A 566 10.08 -2.19 17.53
N LEU A 567 9.61 -0.97 17.76
CA LEU A 567 8.50 -0.37 17.01
C LEU A 567 8.73 -0.41 15.49
N TRP A 568 9.97 -0.26 15.04
CA TRP A 568 10.36 -0.29 13.62
C TRP A 568 10.69 -1.69 13.09
N GLY A 569 10.51 -2.73 13.92
CA GLY A 569 10.65 -4.12 13.51
C GLY A 569 12.05 -4.71 13.67
N LEU A 570 13.00 -3.97 14.27
CA LEU A 570 14.31 -4.54 14.61
C LEU A 570 14.14 -5.67 15.62
N ALA A 571 14.68 -6.85 15.32
CA ALA A 571 14.70 -7.98 16.27
C ALA A 571 15.55 -7.65 17.50
N LEU A 572 14.95 -7.75 18.69
CA LEU A 572 15.60 -7.42 19.97
C LEU A 572 16.12 -8.67 20.71
N SER A 573 15.68 -9.86 20.33
CA SER A 573 16.10 -11.13 20.91
C SER A 573 17.17 -11.80 20.05
N LEU A 574 18.10 -12.50 20.70
CA LEU A 574 19.05 -13.37 19.98
C LEU A 574 18.30 -14.52 19.30
N PRO A 575 18.75 -15.01 18.13
CA PRO A 575 18.09 -16.11 17.41
C PRO A 575 17.89 -17.40 18.22
N ALA A 576 18.73 -17.63 19.23
CA ALA A 576 18.63 -18.78 20.12
C ALA A 576 17.69 -18.56 21.31
N ASP A 577 17.31 -17.32 21.59
CA ASP A 577 16.42 -16.95 22.68
C ASP A 577 15.14 -16.38 22.07
N THR A 578 14.16 -17.23 21.84
CA THR A 578 12.87 -16.81 21.30
C THR A 578 12.11 -15.85 22.24
N GLY A 579 12.66 -15.61 23.46
CA GLY A 579 12.10 -14.70 24.45
C GLY A 579 10.73 -15.12 25.00
N TYR A 580 10.19 -16.20 24.49
CA TYR A 580 8.90 -16.73 24.91
C TYR A 580 9.08 -18.04 25.64
N PRO A 581 8.63 -18.16 26.88
CA PRO A 581 8.52 -19.46 27.49
C PRO A 581 7.52 -20.29 26.69
N ASP A 582 7.99 -21.35 26.09
CA ASP A 582 7.15 -22.43 25.55
C ASP A 582 7.30 -23.65 26.47
N PRO A 583 6.72 -23.63 27.68
CA PRO A 583 6.93 -24.66 28.67
C PRO A 583 6.37 -26.03 28.26
N ARG A 584 5.58 -26.05 27.18
CA ARG A 584 4.98 -27.28 26.64
C ARG A 584 5.59 -27.73 25.32
N GLY A 585 6.46 -26.93 24.69
CA GLY A 585 7.01 -27.21 23.36
C GLY A 585 5.92 -27.28 22.26
N GLU A 586 4.85 -26.51 22.43
CA GLU A 586 3.70 -26.52 21.51
C GLU A 586 3.86 -25.60 20.32
N LEU A 587 4.78 -24.62 20.39
CA LEU A 587 5.04 -23.67 19.30
C LEU A 587 5.91 -24.30 18.20
N ASP A 588 5.57 -24.01 16.96
CA ASP A 588 6.31 -24.43 15.78
C ASP A 588 7.00 -23.22 15.12
N PRO A 589 8.30 -22.99 15.34
CA PRO A 589 9.03 -21.88 14.74
C PRO A 589 8.98 -21.88 13.19
N GLU A 590 8.81 -23.06 12.58
CA GLU A 590 8.72 -23.17 11.13
C GLU A 590 7.35 -22.74 10.59
N ALA A 591 6.36 -22.53 11.47
CA ALA A 591 5.09 -21.93 11.08
C ALA A 591 5.18 -20.41 10.87
N ASP A 592 6.34 -19.77 11.15
CA ASP A 592 6.58 -18.36 10.88
C ASP A 592 6.20 -18.00 9.45
N PRO A 593 5.24 -17.09 9.21
CA PRO A 593 4.86 -16.67 7.87
C PRO A 593 5.93 -15.85 7.16
N GLY A 594 6.94 -15.34 7.87
CA GLY A 594 8.01 -14.50 7.34
C GLY A 594 7.59 -13.06 7.05
N LEU A 595 6.51 -12.57 7.67
CA LEU A 595 6.00 -11.22 7.48
C LEU A 595 6.36 -10.32 8.67
N LEU A 596 6.79 -9.06 8.40
CA LEU A 596 6.95 -8.03 9.42
C LEU A 596 5.70 -7.14 9.48
N TYR A 597 5.46 -6.32 8.46
CA TYR A 597 4.24 -5.54 8.27
C TYR A 597 3.54 -6.00 6.98
N ALA A 598 2.38 -5.43 6.68
CA ALA A 598 1.67 -5.72 5.42
C ALA A 598 2.60 -5.53 4.21
N GLY A 599 2.74 -6.57 3.40
CA GLY A 599 3.59 -6.57 2.20
C GLY A 599 5.10 -6.70 2.45
N GLN A 600 5.57 -6.73 3.70
CA GLN A 600 6.99 -6.85 4.06
C GLN A 600 7.39 -8.28 4.40
N TRP A 601 8.26 -8.84 3.58
CA TRP A 601 8.77 -10.21 3.71
C TRP A 601 10.18 -10.20 4.29
N GLN A 602 10.37 -10.78 5.46
CA GLN A 602 11.66 -10.82 6.15
C GLN A 602 12.63 -11.77 5.45
N ASP A 603 13.84 -11.29 5.19
CA ASP A 603 14.95 -12.07 4.68
C ASP A 603 15.95 -12.34 5.81
N ALA A 604 15.91 -13.57 6.34
CA ALA A 604 16.72 -13.98 7.50
C ALA A 604 18.24 -13.86 7.26
N GLU A 605 18.66 -13.95 6.00
CA GLU A 605 20.08 -13.84 5.60
C GLU A 605 20.66 -12.44 5.78
N SER A 606 19.84 -11.40 5.57
CA SER A 606 20.28 -10.00 5.56
C SER A 606 19.67 -9.16 6.69
N GLY A 607 18.59 -9.64 7.31
CA GLY A 607 17.78 -8.88 8.25
C GLY A 607 16.92 -7.80 7.59
N LEU A 608 16.93 -7.72 6.26
CA LEU A 608 16.10 -6.78 5.48
C LEU A 608 14.69 -7.35 5.27
N CYS A 609 13.77 -6.46 4.90
CA CYS A 609 12.43 -6.86 4.47
C CYS A 609 12.23 -6.50 3.00
N TYR A 610 11.93 -7.51 2.17
CA TYR A 610 11.50 -7.30 0.80
C TYR A 610 10.09 -6.73 0.77
N ASN A 611 9.93 -5.54 0.23
CA ASN A 611 8.67 -4.81 0.16
C ASN A 611 8.33 -4.46 -1.28
N ARG A 612 8.13 -5.47 -2.11
CA ARG A 612 7.72 -5.41 -3.53
C ARG A 612 8.67 -4.56 -4.41
N PHE A 613 8.62 -3.23 -4.32
CA PHE A 613 9.45 -2.32 -5.13
C PHE A 613 10.72 -1.86 -4.43
N ARG A 614 10.80 -1.98 -3.10
CA ARG A 614 11.95 -1.56 -2.29
C ARG A 614 12.32 -2.61 -1.25
N TYR A 615 13.46 -2.43 -0.61
CA TYR A 615 13.89 -3.19 0.56
C TYR A 615 13.94 -2.28 1.78
N TYR A 616 13.29 -2.72 2.84
CA TYR A 616 13.20 -2.00 4.11
C TYR A 616 14.24 -2.53 5.11
N GLU A 617 14.90 -1.63 5.83
CA GLU A 617 15.84 -1.96 6.90
C GLU A 617 15.23 -1.62 8.27
N PRO A 618 14.88 -2.62 9.09
CA PRO A 618 14.27 -2.40 10.40
C PRO A 618 15.17 -1.67 11.41
N GLU A 619 16.50 -1.75 11.24
CA GLU A 619 17.48 -1.08 12.11
C GLU A 619 17.42 0.45 11.95
N THR A 620 17.19 0.93 10.75
CA THR A 620 17.16 2.37 10.45
C THR A 620 15.76 2.93 10.26
N GLY A 621 14.75 2.08 10.07
CA GLY A 621 13.39 2.49 9.73
C GLY A 621 13.26 3.07 8.30
N MET A 622 14.22 2.76 7.41
CA MET A 622 14.35 3.36 6.08
C MET A 622 14.39 2.31 4.97
N TYR A 623 14.12 2.74 3.76
CA TYR A 623 14.40 1.98 2.54
C TYR A 623 15.85 2.15 2.08
N LEU A 624 16.38 1.16 1.38
CA LEU A 624 17.75 1.15 0.86
C LEU A 624 17.93 1.99 -0.41
N VAL A 625 16.83 2.34 -1.06
CA VAL A 625 16.77 3.12 -2.30
C VAL A 625 15.70 4.21 -2.19
N SER A 626 15.86 5.28 -2.98
CA SER A 626 14.85 6.34 -3.10
C SER A 626 13.53 5.79 -3.64
N ASP A 627 12.44 6.48 -3.36
CA ASP A 627 11.13 6.13 -3.88
C ASP A 627 11.14 6.16 -5.43
N PRO A 628 10.71 5.08 -6.12
CA PRO A 628 10.61 5.09 -7.58
C PRO A 628 9.62 6.12 -8.12
N LEU A 629 8.70 6.61 -7.28
CA LEU A 629 7.75 7.67 -7.61
C LEU A 629 8.31 9.08 -7.36
N GLY A 630 9.54 9.20 -6.81
CA GLY A 630 10.12 10.47 -6.41
C GLY A 630 9.22 11.21 -5.41
N LEU A 631 9.03 12.52 -5.58
CA LEU A 631 8.15 13.32 -4.71
C LEU A 631 6.66 12.93 -4.79
N LEU A 632 6.22 12.17 -5.81
CA LEU A 632 4.85 11.66 -5.87
C LEU A 632 4.55 10.60 -4.79
N GLY A 633 5.58 9.89 -4.32
CA GLY A 633 5.49 8.94 -3.21
C GLY A 633 5.55 9.63 -1.83
N GLY A 634 5.91 10.90 -1.79
CA GLY A 634 6.10 11.70 -0.58
C GLY A 634 7.41 12.47 -0.60
N GLU A 635 7.52 13.51 0.24
CA GLU A 635 8.72 14.35 0.31
C GLU A 635 9.92 13.62 0.96
N GLN A 636 9.65 12.58 1.77
CA GLN A 636 10.68 11.75 2.40
C GLN A 636 10.93 10.48 1.58
N THR A 637 11.76 10.58 0.56
CA THR A 637 11.92 9.53 -0.46
C THR A 637 12.53 8.21 0.03
N TYR A 638 13.20 8.16 1.18
CA TYR A 638 13.76 6.94 1.79
C TYR A 638 12.98 6.44 3.01
N ARG A 639 11.97 7.17 3.45
CA ARG A 639 11.22 6.82 4.65
C ARG A 639 10.19 5.72 4.38
N TYR A 640 9.95 4.84 5.38
CA TYR A 640 8.88 3.86 5.31
C TYR A 640 7.52 4.53 5.54
N VAL A 641 7.19 4.90 6.77
CA VAL A 641 5.91 5.52 7.14
C VAL A 641 6.12 6.57 8.26
N PRO A 642 5.18 7.50 8.44
CA PRO A 642 5.25 8.45 9.56
C PRO A 642 5.11 7.80 10.93
N ASN A 643 4.23 6.81 11.07
CA ASN A 643 3.89 6.18 12.33
C ASN A 643 3.54 4.69 12.12
N PRO A 644 4.43 3.75 12.46
CA PRO A 644 4.21 2.33 12.22
C PRO A 644 3.16 1.68 13.13
N CYS A 645 2.51 2.43 14.02
CA CYS A 645 1.35 1.93 14.79
C CYS A 645 0.05 1.92 13.99
N GLY A 646 -0.03 2.68 12.89
CA GLY A 646 -1.28 2.81 12.14
C GLY A 646 -1.11 3.15 10.65
N TRP A 647 0.14 3.28 10.19
CA TRP A 647 0.47 3.53 8.79
C TRP A 647 1.22 2.36 8.19
N VAL A 648 0.97 2.07 6.93
CA VAL A 648 1.61 0.99 6.18
C VAL A 648 1.95 1.44 4.76
N ASP A 649 2.98 0.83 4.19
CA ASP A 649 3.35 0.94 2.79
C ASP A 649 3.56 -0.46 2.21
N PRO A 650 2.51 -1.15 1.77
CA PRO A 650 2.59 -2.56 1.39
C PRO A 650 3.40 -2.84 0.12
N LEU A 651 3.57 -1.83 -0.72
CA LEU A 651 4.28 -1.95 -1.99
C LEU A 651 5.66 -1.31 -1.98
N GLY A 652 6.01 -0.55 -0.93
CA GLY A 652 7.23 0.23 -0.95
C GLY A 652 7.16 1.42 -1.91
N LEU A 653 6.00 2.11 -2.00
CA LEU A 653 5.77 3.26 -2.89
C LEU A 653 5.15 4.46 -2.17
N ALA A 654 4.04 4.25 -1.46
CA ALA A 654 3.32 5.32 -0.80
C ALA A 654 2.69 4.84 0.52
N ALA A 655 2.87 5.60 1.58
CA ALA A 655 2.29 5.30 2.88
C ALA A 655 0.78 5.57 2.91
N SER A 656 0.03 4.71 3.58
CA SER A 656 -1.42 4.85 3.81
C SER A 656 -1.74 4.82 5.30
N SER A 657 -2.63 5.72 5.74
CA SER A 657 -2.96 5.92 7.16
C SER A 657 -3.93 4.93 7.78
N LYS A 658 -4.47 3.96 7.02
CA LYS A 658 -5.45 2.99 7.56
C LYS A 658 -5.45 1.69 6.75
N ILE A 659 -5.61 0.56 7.45
CA ILE A 659 -5.88 -0.74 6.83
C ILE A 659 -7.19 -0.73 6.04
N SER A 660 -8.20 0.07 6.42
CA SER A 660 -9.42 0.26 5.63
C SER A 660 -9.15 0.97 4.29
N SER A 661 -8.17 1.89 4.23
CA SER A 661 -7.72 2.47 2.96
C SER A 661 -6.83 1.50 2.17
N LEU A 662 -6.29 0.47 2.82
CA LEU A 662 -5.61 -0.65 2.18
C LEU A 662 -6.57 -1.47 1.31
N MET A 663 -7.80 -1.67 1.76
CA MET A 663 -8.87 -2.33 1.00
C MET A 663 -9.29 -1.49 -0.21
N ASP A 664 -9.26 -0.15 -0.08
CA ASP A 664 -9.50 0.79 -1.19
C ASP A 664 -8.31 0.83 -2.18
N TYR A 665 -7.09 0.58 -1.70
CA TYR A 665 -5.87 0.51 -2.51
C TYR A 665 -5.76 -0.80 -3.29
N ILE A 666 -6.33 -1.85 -2.76
CA ILE A 666 -6.38 -3.19 -3.33
C ILE A 666 -7.77 -3.39 -3.96
N GLY A 667 -8.26 -2.50 -4.71
CA GLY A 667 -9.47 -2.80 -5.48
C GLY A 667 -9.39 -4.26 -5.91
N ASP A 668 -10.23 -5.09 -5.37
CA ASP A 668 -10.44 -6.55 -5.41
C ASP A 668 -9.57 -7.44 -6.35
N GLY A 669 -8.31 -7.14 -6.54
CA GLY A 669 -7.40 -7.94 -7.40
C GLY A 669 -7.83 -8.07 -8.88
N ARG A 670 -8.94 -7.48 -9.25
CA ARG A 670 -9.47 -7.46 -10.61
C ARG A 670 -8.83 -6.32 -11.38
N ARG A 671 -7.60 -6.49 -11.81
CA ARG A 671 -7.09 -5.74 -12.95
C ARG A 671 -7.86 -6.19 -14.17
N VAL A 672 -8.94 -5.52 -14.42
CA VAL A 672 -9.82 -5.80 -15.51
C VAL A 672 -9.29 -5.17 -16.78
N SER A 673 -9.29 -5.93 -17.81
CA SER A 673 -8.71 -5.69 -19.12
C SER A 673 -9.75 -5.28 -20.16
N GLY A 674 -9.46 -4.40 -20.88
CA GLY A 674 -9.43 -3.92 -22.24
C GLY A 674 -10.46 -4.24 -23.27
N HIS A 675 -11.73 -4.56 -23.06
CA HIS A 675 -12.79 -4.36 -24.07
C HIS A 675 -13.68 -3.16 -23.76
N THR A 676 -13.62 -2.73 -22.57
CA THR A 676 -14.19 -1.54 -22.02
C THR A 676 -13.16 -0.40 -22.14
N GLY A 677 -13.53 0.80 -21.95
CA GLY A 677 -12.61 1.92 -21.90
C GLY A 677 -11.84 2.00 -20.57
N PHE A 678 -11.60 3.21 -20.13
CA PHE A 678 -11.02 3.50 -18.84
C PHE A 678 -11.85 2.84 -17.72
N LEU A 679 -11.22 2.14 -16.79
CA LEU A 679 -11.85 1.40 -15.68
C LEU A 679 -12.93 0.40 -16.12
N ASP A 680 -12.74 -0.21 -17.28
CA ASP A 680 -13.73 -1.11 -17.88
C ASP A 680 -15.11 -0.51 -18.12
N GLY A 681 -15.19 0.80 -18.10
CA GLY A 681 -16.40 1.55 -18.38
C GLY A 681 -16.91 1.31 -19.80
N VAL A 682 -18.21 1.42 -19.97
CA VAL A 682 -18.87 1.25 -21.25
C VAL A 682 -18.44 2.34 -22.22
N ARG A 683 -17.82 1.95 -23.35
CA ARG A 683 -17.49 2.90 -24.42
C ARG A 683 -18.73 3.39 -25.11
N LEU A 684 -18.85 4.70 -25.25
CA LEU A 684 -19.97 5.28 -25.95
C LEU A 684 -19.80 5.16 -27.48
N SER A 685 -20.86 4.74 -28.13
CA SER A 685 -20.96 4.76 -29.58
C SER A 685 -21.02 6.21 -30.12
N ARG A 686 -20.71 6.38 -31.41
CA ARG A 686 -20.77 7.68 -32.07
C ARG A 686 -22.17 8.30 -31.99
N SER A 687 -23.21 7.48 -32.06
CA SER A 687 -24.62 7.90 -31.95
C SER A 687 -24.93 8.44 -30.55
N GLN A 688 -24.50 7.74 -29.48
CA GLN A 688 -24.71 8.18 -28.09
C GLN A 688 -23.99 9.51 -27.80
N ILE A 689 -22.71 9.66 -28.25
CA ILE A 689 -21.99 10.93 -28.09
C ILE A 689 -22.68 12.06 -28.86
N ASN A 690 -23.25 11.78 -30.06
CA ASN A 690 -24.00 12.78 -30.82
C ASN A 690 -25.28 13.25 -30.10
N ASN A 691 -25.97 12.35 -29.42
CA ASN A 691 -27.14 12.71 -28.63
C ASN A 691 -26.77 13.59 -27.43
N ILE A 692 -25.68 13.24 -26.73
CA ILE A 692 -25.13 14.07 -25.65
C ILE A 692 -24.69 15.43 -26.17
N ALA A 693 -24.03 15.49 -27.33
CA ALA A 693 -23.62 16.76 -27.94
C ALA A 693 -24.79 17.67 -28.24
N LYS A 694 -25.90 17.13 -28.75
CA LYS A 694 -27.14 17.89 -28.96
C LYS A 694 -27.77 18.43 -27.68
N GLU A 695 -27.67 17.67 -26.56
CA GLU A 695 -28.13 18.17 -25.26
C GLU A 695 -27.23 19.30 -24.73
N MET A 696 -25.93 19.14 -24.86
CA MET A 696 -24.97 20.15 -24.40
C MET A 696 -25.06 21.45 -25.25
N GLU A 697 -25.34 21.32 -26.54
CA GLU A 697 -25.55 22.47 -27.44
C GLU A 697 -26.73 23.36 -27.00
N LYS A 698 -27.80 22.79 -26.42
CA LYS A 698 -28.89 23.54 -25.81
C LYS A 698 -28.47 24.41 -24.62
N LEU A 699 -27.37 24.05 -23.98
CA LEU A 699 -26.76 24.79 -22.87
C LEU A 699 -25.62 25.72 -23.34
N GLY A 700 -25.43 25.86 -24.68
CA GLY A 700 -24.36 26.65 -25.26
C GLY A 700 -22.97 26.02 -25.08
N ILE A 701 -22.88 24.71 -24.94
CA ILE A 701 -21.65 23.94 -24.69
C ILE A 701 -21.38 23.01 -25.88
N LYS A 702 -20.17 23.06 -26.43
CA LYS A 702 -19.77 22.30 -27.61
C LYS A 702 -19.00 21.02 -27.17
N VAL A 703 -19.34 19.87 -27.74
CA VAL A 703 -18.61 18.62 -27.53
C VAL A 703 -17.63 18.37 -28.68
N ILE A 704 -16.34 18.36 -28.36
CA ILE A 704 -15.24 18.17 -29.33
C ILE A 704 -14.73 16.72 -29.15
N ARG A 705 -14.90 15.92 -30.21
CA ARG A 705 -14.47 14.52 -30.25
C ARG A 705 -13.09 14.37 -30.87
N LYS A 706 -12.41 13.27 -30.56
CA LYS A 706 -11.01 13.01 -31.00
C LYS A 706 -10.09 14.17 -30.62
N ALA A 707 -10.28 14.65 -29.42
CA ALA A 707 -9.59 15.82 -28.90
C ALA A 707 -8.22 15.47 -28.28
N ASP A 708 -7.63 14.35 -28.66
CA ASP A 708 -6.37 13.82 -28.11
C ASP A 708 -5.24 14.86 -28.14
N LYS A 709 -5.22 15.71 -29.14
CA LYS A 709 -4.22 16.80 -29.26
C LYS A 709 -4.46 18.02 -28.36
N TYR A 710 -5.65 18.12 -27.76
CA TYR A 710 -6.03 19.24 -26.88
C TYR A 710 -6.05 18.82 -25.39
N LEU A 711 -5.93 17.53 -25.12
CA LEU A 711 -5.97 16.98 -23.76
C LEU A 711 -4.55 16.63 -23.30
N PRO A 712 -4.17 16.99 -22.06
CA PRO A 712 -2.92 16.53 -21.46
C PRO A 712 -2.84 14.98 -21.45
N PRO A 713 -1.65 14.39 -21.43
CA PRO A 713 -1.47 12.93 -21.48
C PRO A 713 -2.27 12.15 -20.44
N ASN A 714 -2.39 12.72 -19.24
CA ASN A 714 -3.10 12.13 -18.08
C ASN A 714 -4.60 12.47 -18.02
N ALA A 715 -5.09 13.42 -18.84
CA ALA A 715 -6.52 13.73 -18.91
C ALA A 715 -7.22 12.84 -19.95
N ARG A 716 -8.33 12.23 -19.56
CA ARG A 716 -9.12 11.34 -20.43
C ARG A 716 -10.24 12.09 -21.12
N ALA A 717 -10.80 13.07 -20.46
CA ALA A 717 -11.76 14.07 -20.95
C ALA A 717 -11.54 15.36 -20.18
N ALA A 718 -12.12 16.49 -20.61
CA ALA A 718 -12.10 17.74 -19.86
C ALA A 718 -13.22 18.67 -20.27
N PHE A 719 -13.81 19.37 -19.30
CA PHE A 719 -14.70 20.50 -19.54
C PHE A 719 -13.95 21.81 -19.36
N ASP A 720 -13.79 22.56 -20.46
CA ASP A 720 -13.24 23.92 -20.48
C ASP A 720 -14.39 24.91 -20.36
N TYR A 721 -14.58 25.47 -19.17
CA TYR A 721 -15.64 26.44 -18.91
C TYR A 721 -15.34 27.82 -19.54
N GLY A 722 -14.07 28.15 -19.80
CA GLY A 722 -13.67 29.38 -20.48
C GLY A 722 -14.11 29.40 -21.93
N LEU A 723 -13.90 28.31 -22.65
CA LEU A 723 -14.30 28.12 -24.04
C LEU A 723 -15.66 27.47 -24.21
N ARG A 724 -16.27 27.00 -23.12
CA ARG A 724 -17.52 26.20 -23.06
C ARG A 724 -17.45 24.97 -23.96
N ASN A 725 -16.35 24.23 -23.86
CA ASN A 725 -16.11 23.01 -24.63
C ASN A 725 -15.93 21.81 -23.73
N ILE A 726 -16.53 20.67 -24.08
CA ILE A 726 -16.18 19.36 -23.56
C ILE A 726 -15.26 18.68 -24.56
N TYR A 727 -14.06 18.33 -24.17
CA TYR A 727 -13.07 17.62 -24.97
C TYR A 727 -13.09 16.14 -24.62
N LEU A 728 -13.23 15.26 -25.61
CA LEU A 728 -13.31 13.82 -25.46
C LEU A 728 -12.26 13.11 -26.30
N ARG A 729 -11.54 12.16 -25.73
CA ARG A 729 -10.66 11.26 -26.49
C ARG A 729 -11.46 10.34 -27.41
N LYS A 730 -10.76 9.72 -28.37
CA LYS A 730 -11.37 8.83 -29.37
C LYS A 730 -12.19 7.69 -28.76
N ASN A 731 -11.78 7.18 -27.61
CA ASN A 731 -12.35 6.01 -26.94
C ASN A 731 -12.95 6.35 -25.56
N ALA A 732 -13.59 7.51 -25.44
CA ALA A 732 -14.19 7.94 -24.20
C ALA A 732 -15.31 7.00 -23.72
N THR A 733 -15.33 6.69 -22.44
CA THR A 733 -16.33 5.86 -21.75
C THR A 733 -17.54 6.69 -21.33
N LEU A 734 -18.63 6.01 -20.96
CA LEU A 734 -19.79 6.65 -20.36
C LEU A 734 -19.40 7.43 -19.09
N TYR A 735 -18.56 6.85 -18.25
CA TYR A 735 -18.06 7.48 -17.03
C TYR A 735 -17.33 8.78 -17.32
N GLU A 736 -16.35 8.77 -18.24
CA GLU A 736 -15.56 9.96 -18.60
C GLU A 736 -16.44 11.08 -19.18
N VAL A 737 -17.37 10.72 -20.06
CA VAL A 737 -18.28 11.69 -20.68
C VAL A 737 -19.30 12.24 -19.67
N TYR A 738 -19.83 11.37 -18.81
CA TYR A 738 -20.82 11.75 -17.79
C TYR A 738 -20.19 12.69 -16.76
N HIS A 739 -18.95 12.43 -16.34
CA HIS A 739 -18.16 13.30 -15.46
C HIS A 739 -18.09 14.73 -15.99
N GLU A 740 -17.70 14.92 -17.25
CA GLU A 740 -17.57 16.25 -17.87
C GLU A 740 -18.94 16.90 -18.16
N VAL A 741 -19.95 16.11 -18.45
CA VAL A 741 -21.32 16.60 -18.64
C VAL A 741 -21.91 17.15 -17.33
N ILE A 742 -21.60 16.55 -16.19
CA ILE A 742 -22.01 17.08 -14.89
C ILE A 742 -21.35 18.43 -14.62
N HIS A 743 -20.04 18.57 -14.85
CA HIS A 743 -19.35 19.85 -14.74
C HIS A 743 -20.00 20.91 -15.64
N ALA A 744 -20.29 20.56 -16.88
CA ALA A 744 -20.91 21.44 -17.85
C ALA A 744 -22.35 21.87 -17.43
N LYS A 745 -23.15 20.95 -16.91
CA LYS A 745 -24.49 21.23 -16.37
C LYS A 745 -24.43 22.09 -15.11
N GLN A 746 -23.51 21.83 -14.21
CA GLN A 746 -23.29 22.65 -13.02
C GLN A 746 -22.91 24.07 -13.42
N PHE A 747 -21.93 24.23 -14.34
CA PHE A 747 -21.54 25.53 -14.89
C PHE A 747 -22.73 26.27 -15.54
N ALA A 748 -23.54 25.59 -16.37
CA ALA A 748 -24.71 26.18 -17.01
C ALA A 748 -25.78 26.63 -16.01
N LYS A 749 -25.89 25.91 -14.88
CA LYS A 749 -26.89 26.20 -13.84
C LYS A 749 -26.51 27.40 -12.97
N ILE A 750 -25.24 27.52 -12.56
CA ILE A 750 -24.83 28.54 -11.57
C ILE A 750 -24.09 29.73 -12.18
N GLY A 751 -23.68 29.64 -13.45
CA GLY A 751 -22.93 30.69 -14.16
C GLY A 751 -21.44 30.68 -13.87
N ARG A 752 -20.67 31.48 -14.62
CA ARG A 752 -19.22 31.46 -14.61
C ARG A 752 -18.61 31.86 -13.27
N GLU A 753 -19.02 32.99 -12.73
CA GLU A 753 -18.47 33.52 -11.48
C GLU A 753 -18.67 32.58 -10.30
N ALA A 754 -19.90 32.03 -10.15
CA ALA A 754 -20.21 31.08 -9.09
C ALA A 754 -19.48 29.74 -9.29
N TYR A 755 -19.31 29.27 -10.54
CA TYR A 755 -18.59 28.03 -10.83
C TYR A 755 -17.09 28.15 -10.54
N GLU A 756 -16.47 29.28 -10.86
CA GLU A 756 -15.07 29.57 -10.55
C GLU A 756 -14.86 29.68 -9.03
N ALA A 757 -15.79 30.30 -8.31
CA ALA A 757 -15.73 30.47 -6.85
C ALA A 757 -15.87 29.16 -6.05
N LEU A 758 -16.44 28.09 -6.64
CA LEU A 758 -16.60 26.80 -5.94
C LEU A 758 -15.26 26.09 -5.63
N GLY A 759 -14.18 26.43 -6.31
CA GLY A 759 -12.93 25.69 -6.21
C GLY A 759 -13.00 24.27 -6.80
N ARG A 760 -11.84 23.60 -6.95
CA ARG A 760 -11.76 22.30 -7.62
C ARG A 760 -12.45 21.21 -6.82
N LEU A 761 -12.15 21.09 -5.52
CA LEU A 761 -12.70 20.04 -4.66
C LEU A 761 -14.24 20.07 -4.66
N SER A 762 -14.87 21.23 -4.43
CA SER A 762 -16.33 21.35 -4.38
C SER A 762 -17.00 21.00 -5.71
N ARG A 763 -16.35 21.29 -6.84
CA ARG A 763 -16.85 20.89 -8.16
C ARG A 763 -16.80 19.38 -8.35
N GLU A 764 -15.72 18.73 -7.94
CA GLU A 764 -15.54 17.28 -8.04
C GLU A 764 -16.43 16.53 -7.05
N GLU A 765 -16.67 17.07 -5.86
CA GLU A 765 -17.65 16.52 -4.91
C GLU A 765 -19.07 16.55 -5.47
N HIS A 766 -19.44 17.61 -6.19
CA HIS A 766 -20.70 17.64 -6.90
C HIS A 766 -20.80 16.55 -7.96
N VAL A 767 -19.74 16.34 -8.73
CA VAL A 767 -19.68 15.26 -9.73
C VAL A 767 -19.77 13.89 -9.06
N LEU A 768 -19.04 13.64 -7.98
CA LEU A 768 -19.14 12.39 -7.22
C LEU A 768 -20.58 12.13 -6.75
N ASN A 769 -21.25 13.13 -6.18
CA ASN A 769 -22.62 13.02 -5.71
C ASN A 769 -23.59 12.65 -6.85
N GLU A 770 -23.44 13.24 -8.03
CA GLU A 770 -24.27 12.91 -9.20
C GLU A 770 -23.98 11.51 -9.77
N ILE A 771 -22.69 11.08 -9.75
CA ILE A 771 -22.30 9.71 -10.11
C ILE A 771 -22.94 8.71 -9.12
N LEU A 772 -22.88 8.98 -7.82
CA LEU A 772 -23.46 8.10 -6.79
C LEU A 772 -25.00 8.03 -6.87
N LYS A 773 -25.68 9.11 -7.27
CA LYS A 773 -27.12 9.08 -7.58
C LYS A 773 -27.45 8.20 -8.79
N SER A 774 -26.54 8.11 -9.73
CA SER A 774 -26.67 7.38 -11.00
C SER A 774 -25.82 6.10 -11.04
N LYS A 775 -25.52 5.53 -9.88
CA LYS A 775 -24.60 4.40 -9.72
C LYS A 775 -24.94 3.16 -10.56
N ASN A 776 -26.18 2.97 -10.93
CA ASN A 776 -26.64 1.89 -11.80
C ASN A 776 -26.16 2.04 -13.27
N LEU A 777 -25.59 3.18 -13.65
CA LEU A 777 -25.01 3.43 -14.97
C LEU A 777 -23.53 3.06 -15.04
N PHE A 778 -22.89 2.84 -13.91
CA PHE A 778 -21.44 2.69 -13.77
C PHE A 778 -21.10 1.37 -13.12
N ASN A 779 -19.94 0.82 -13.45
CA ASN A 779 -19.42 -0.34 -12.76
C ASN A 779 -18.73 0.06 -11.43
N GLU A 780 -18.44 -0.94 -10.59
CA GLU A 780 -17.85 -0.70 -9.27
C GLU A 780 -16.48 -0.02 -9.33
N ALA A 781 -15.66 -0.31 -10.35
CA ALA A 781 -14.36 0.30 -10.53
C ALA A 781 -14.47 1.79 -10.89
N GLU A 782 -15.46 2.18 -11.69
CA GLU A 782 -15.74 3.58 -12.02
C GLU A 782 -16.25 4.36 -10.81
N ILE A 783 -17.13 3.77 -10.01
CA ILE A 783 -17.62 4.35 -8.77
C ILE A 783 -16.49 4.48 -7.74
N ALA A 784 -15.72 3.42 -7.54
CA ALA A 784 -14.56 3.42 -6.66
C ALA A 784 -13.51 4.46 -7.08
N HIS A 785 -13.26 4.60 -8.37
CA HIS A 785 -12.38 5.65 -8.90
C HIS A 785 -12.91 7.05 -8.60
N ALA A 786 -14.22 7.30 -8.78
CA ALA A 786 -14.81 8.60 -8.48
C ALA A 786 -14.68 8.96 -6.99
N ILE A 787 -14.94 8.00 -6.12
CA ILE A 787 -14.78 8.16 -4.66
C ILE A 787 -13.31 8.43 -4.33
N LYS A 788 -12.41 7.57 -4.78
CA LYS A 788 -10.97 7.69 -4.53
C LYS A 788 -10.37 8.97 -5.10
N TYR A 789 -10.82 9.38 -6.27
CA TYR A 789 -10.38 10.64 -6.88
C TYR A 789 -10.75 11.83 -6.00
N VAL A 790 -11.98 11.90 -5.51
CA VAL A 790 -12.43 12.97 -4.62
C VAL A 790 -11.77 12.86 -3.24
N GLU A 791 -11.57 11.65 -2.71
CA GLU A 791 -10.82 11.45 -1.47
C GLU A 791 -9.36 11.90 -1.62
N GLY A 792 -8.68 11.56 -2.70
CA GLY A 792 -7.35 12.06 -2.99
C GLY A 792 -7.30 13.59 -3.22
N LEU A 793 -8.38 14.19 -3.72
CA LEU A 793 -8.50 15.64 -3.76
C LEU A 793 -8.77 16.23 -2.38
N ARG A 794 -9.56 15.58 -1.53
CA ARG A 794 -9.75 15.96 -0.13
C ARG A 794 -8.43 15.88 0.64
N GLU A 795 -7.67 14.83 0.47
CA GLU A 795 -6.34 14.71 1.05
C GLU A 795 -5.40 15.82 0.56
N LYS A 796 -5.35 16.06 -0.75
CA LYS A 796 -4.58 17.16 -1.35
C LYS A 796 -5.10 18.52 -0.89
N PHE A 797 -6.40 18.69 -0.77
CA PHE A 797 -7.02 19.87 -0.22
C PHE A 797 -6.67 20.03 1.27
N MET A 798 -6.73 18.94 2.06
CA MET A 798 -6.32 18.90 3.45
C MET A 798 -4.83 19.17 3.62
N MET A 799 -4.01 18.76 2.66
CA MET A 799 -2.57 19.11 2.58
C MET A 799 -2.32 20.46 1.93
N GLY A 800 -3.38 21.20 1.52
CA GLY A 800 -3.27 22.51 0.88
C GLY A 800 -2.67 22.51 -0.52
N LEU A 801 -2.69 21.36 -1.20
CA LEU A 801 -2.12 21.20 -2.55
C LEU A 801 -3.11 21.54 -3.68
N ILE A 802 -4.39 21.76 -3.37
CA ILE A 802 -5.45 22.18 -4.30
C ILE A 802 -6.49 23.06 -3.60
N ASN A 803 -7.17 23.90 -4.37
CA ASN A 803 -8.32 24.72 -3.97
C ASN A 803 -9.65 23.99 -4.19
#